data_b9a8515f621af92c772a97eae24e300a
#
_entry.id   b9a8515f621af92c772a97eae24e300a
#
_cell.length_a   1.000
_cell.length_b   1.000
_cell.length_c   1.000
_cell.angle_alpha   90.00
_cell.angle_beta   90.00
_cell.angle_gamma   90.00
#
_symmetry.space_group_name_H-M   'P 1'
#
loop_
_entity.id
_entity.type
_entity.pdbx_description
1 polymer ?
#
loop_
_entity_poly.entity_id
_entity_poly.type
_entity_poly.pdbx_seq_one_letter_code
_entity_poly.pdbx_strand_id
1 'polypeptide(L)'
;MKNRLTNKIGKTVAILVFLSGFCSLTYQVIWERTLKYSFGGDVISASIIVSVFLLGLGIGGFLFRKIKKRALISLAFVELFIGLFGLWSYEIILQINNFLITLNSKLGMGREGETLSVFAGTFIFLLLPTILMGGTLPLMFESFIPKIEKNTKFIGFVYGINTFGAFAGALLPTLVFGALGLPNTLKITSLVSIFISIVLFVMALKREKPEKRRLYQKKIKEVFSWNIQNVFIVGFAFMSGFIALSLEILFIRFIGIMHGSTSYSFPIIISSYLLSMSIGSMFWSLLRDKIQNAKVLPFILQALVGALVPLSIFCFQFILNSKANPSFDFMQMFTAVTDLFEKGKFLFSLQNILHFSLPLLILIFPIVFFSSGIFPTLIKNLSEHNISLGKSTGIIYFSNSVGCTFGSLLTGFVVIPLVGWHPALVVVSLLSVFVGTAGFFYLRLPLINKFKQSIFLRYKYLYILICLIVIPLILFSFSDRKIKYKLATGQYSPHISIVSYQEGSTGVAAVTEEKRGRSVVLNVYSNGQYMSALPNHPRHTYLATLPRMQKKLSSVMLLGLGGGRSLADLLSDKRVRNIVAVDWSREIVKVIESEPITKFNHNPLADPRVRIEMADARKVVSSYAQRSVRFDAVIDNLCFPHWPGAGGVKSIQFFESIKKILRPGGFYYHINNFNQEKNQILYTLSMVFPYISVHNGMMVICGDTPYSPPESQVVKILSKKNLLARAPNLFIPNTIQPDEFYPFFKKTIVKINQKELGQMRVLTDEIPSTEYFISIPFLIKKIKIGLK
;
A
#
# COMPACT_ATOMS: atom_id res chain seq x y z
N MET A 1 -32.45 24.26 -30.11
CA MET A 1 -31.29 24.95 -29.52
C MET A 1 -31.14 24.67 -28.00
N LYS A 2 -32.24 24.81 -27.22
CA LYS A 2 -32.22 24.53 -25.72
C LYS A 2 -31.72 23.14 -25.35
N ASN A 3 -32.13 22.08 -26.04
CA ASN A 3 -31.69 20.68 -25.77
C ASN A 3 -30.21 20.41 -26.10
N ARG A 4 -29.64 21.11 -27.08
CA ARG A 4 -28.19 20.98 -27.39
C ARG A 4 -27.32 21.70 -26.37
N LEU A 5 -27.76 22.84 -25.81
CA LEU A 5 -27.06 23.57 -24.76
C LEU A 5 -27.11 22.83 -23.42
N THR A 6 -28.27 22.25 -23.05
CA THR A 6 -28.39 21.42 -21.82
C THR A 6 -27.56 20.15 -21.90
N ASN A 7 -27.49 19.51 -23.07
CA ASN A 7 -26.61 18.35 -23.29
C ASN A 7 -25.09 18.72 -23.21
N LYS A 8 -24.71 19.89 -23.74
CA LYS A 8 -23.31 20.35 -23.71
C LYS A 8 -22.86 20.72 -22.30
N ILE A 9 -23.73 21.40 -21.52
CA ILE A 9 -23.46 21.71 -20.09
C ILE A 9 -23.38 20.42 -19.27
N GLY A 10 -24.26 19.44 -19.53
CA GLY A 10 -24.21 18.14 -18.85
C GLY A 10 -22.91 17.38 -19.09
N LYS A 11 -22.39 17.38 -20.32
CA LYS A 11 -21.10 16.75 -20.64
C LYS A 11 -19.92 17.46 -19.94
N THR A 12 -19.88 18.79 -19.95
CA THR A 12 -18.82 19.57 -19.28
C THR A 12 -18.82 19.30 -17.78
N VAL A 13 -19.98 19.27 -17.13
CA VAL A 13 -20.11 18.95 -15.71
C VAL A 13 -19.60 17.53 -15.42
N ALA A 14 -19.96 16.54 -16.23
CA ALA A 14 -19.50 15.17 -16.06
C ALA A 14 -17.96 15.07 -16.17
N ILE A 15 -17.33 15.78 -17.10
CA ILE A 15 -15.87 15.84 -17.25
C ILE A 15 -15.23 16.49 -16.02
N LEU A 16 -15.75 17.62 -15.53
CA LEU A 16 -15.19 18.29 -14.34
C LEU A 16 -15.32 17.42 -13.09
N VAL A 17 -16.44 16.73 -12.92
CA VAL A 17 -16.65 15.78 -11.80
C VAL A 17 -15.69 14.61 -11.89
N PHE A 18 -15.49 14.06 -13.07
CA PHE A 18 -14.51 12.99 -13.32
C PHE A 18 -13.08 13.47 -12.99
N LEU A 19 -12.67 14.62 -13.50
CA LEU A 19 -11.33 15.16 -13.28
C LEU A 19 -11.06 15.51 -11.81
N SER A 20 -12.05 16.02 -11.07
CA SER A 20 -11.93 16.29 -9.64
C SER A 20 -11.70 14.98 -8.86
N GLY A 21 -12.44 13.92 -9.17
CA GLY A 21 -12.21 12.58 -8.59
C GLY A 21 -10.82 12.02 -8.95
N PHE A 22 -10.41 12.18 -10.21
CA PHE A 22 -9.08 11.79 -10.70
C PHE A 22 -7.97 12.45 -9.90
N CYS A 23 -8.01 13.78 -9.76
CA CYS A 23 -7.00 14.53 -9.01
C CYS A 23 -6.96 14.11 -7.53
N SER A 24 -8.11 13.94 -6.89
CA SER A 24 -8.19 13.58 -5.46
C SER A 24 -7.47 12.27 -5.17
N LEU A 25 -7.67 11.23 -5.96
CA LEU A 25 -7.02 9.94 -5.74
C LEU A 25 -5.56 9.93 -6.20
N THR A 26 -5.21 10.69 -7.22
CA THR A 26 -3.80 10.86 -7.60
C THR A 26 -3.01 11.48 -6.43
N TYR A 27 -3.54 12.51 -5.77
CA TYR A 27 -2.95 13.08 -4.55
C TYR A 27 -2.79 12.01 -3.46
N GLN A 28 -3.84 11.24 -3.18
CA GLN A 28 -3.83 10.20 -2.16
C GLN A 28 -2.73 9.16 -2.40
N VAL A 29 -2.60 8.66 -3.62
CA VAL A 29 -1.59 7.65 -3.99
C VAL A 29 -0.18 8.20 -3.86
N ILE A 30 0.05 9.46 -4.30
CA ILE A 30 1.38 10.08 -4.20
C ILE A 30 1.73 10.36 -2.74
N TRP A 31 0.81 10.88 -1.92
CA TRP A 31 1.03 11.13 -0.51
C TRP A 31 1.25 9.84 0.28
N GLU A 32 0.50 8.77 -0.02
CA GLU A 32 0.73 7.45 0.57
C GLU A 32 2.15 6.97 0.28
N ARG A 33 2.57 7.15 -0.96
CA ARG A 33 3.92 6.79 -1.37
C ARG A 33 5.00 7.61 -0.67
N THR A 34 4.79 8.91 -0.53
CA THR A 34 5.71 9.79 0.19
C THR A 34 5.83 9.41 1.66
N LEU A 35 4.71 9.02 2.29
CA LEU A 35 4.66 8.59 3.69
C LEU A 35 5.36 7.26 3.94
N LYS A 36 5.44 6.37 2.97
CA LYS A 36 6.22 5.12 3.09
C LYS A 36 7.68 5.38 3.42
N TYR A 37 8.27 6.45 2.91
CA TYR A 37 9.63 6.85 3.28
C TYR A 37 9.78 7.21 4.76
N SER A 38 8.69 7.60 5.42
CA SER A 38 8.69 8.01 6.83
C SER A 38 8.30 6.88 7.79
N PHE A 39 7.37 6.00 7.39
CA PHE A 39 6.79 4.97 8.27
C PHE A 39 7.23 3.53 7.93
N GLY A 40 7.69 3.27 6.74
CA GLY A 40 8.19 1.97 6.28
C GLY A 40 7.07 1.04 5.77
N GLY A 41 6.20 0.53 6.59
CA GLY A 41 5.26 -0.56 6.23
C GLY A 41 4.06 -0.15 5.35
N ASP A 42 3.70 -1.02 4.39
CA ASP A 42 2.58 -0.79 3.46
C ASP A 42 1.22 -0.63 4.16
N VAL A 43 0.90 -1.53 5.07
CA VAL A 43 -0.40 -1.53 5.78
C VAL A 43 -0.50 -0.33 6.72
N ILE A 44 0.60 0.04 7.37
CA ILE A 44 0.64 1.17 8.31
C ILE A 44 0.44 2.48 7.54
N SER A 45 1.23 2.73 6.50
CA SER A 45 1.12 3.95 5.69
C SER A 45 -0.23 4.05 4.98
N ALA A 46 -0.75 2.94 4.44
CA ALA A 46 -2.08 2.87 3.86
C ALA A 46 -3.18 3.19 4.89
N SER A 47 -3.13 2.61 6.09
CA SER A 47 -4.10 2.87 7.15
C SER A 47 -4.10 4.33 7.59
N ILE A 48 -2.92 4.96 7.70
CA ILE A 48 -2.78 6.37 8.04
C ILE A 48 -3.39 7.26 6.98
N ILE A 49 -2.95 7.11 5.72
CA ILE A 49 -3.40 8.00 4.65
C ILE A 49 -4.90 7.86 4.38
N VAL A 50 -5.41 6.65 4.37
CA VAL A 50 -6.83 6.38 4.17
C VAL A 50 -7.66 6.99 5.31
N SER A 51 -7.19 6.87 6.56
CA SER A 51 -7.87 7.44 7.73
C SER A 51 -7.93 8.96 7.69
N VAL A 52 -6.80 9.64 7.41
CA VAL A 52 -6.77 11.10 7.27
C VAL A 52 -7.67 11.56 6.13
N PHE A 53 -7.57 10.87 5.01
CA PHE A 53 -8.32 11.20 3.80
C PHE A 53 -9.84 11.11 4.07
N LEU A 54 -10.30 10.01 4.63
CA LEU A 54 -11.71 9.78 4.90
C LEU A 54 -12.24 10.68 6.02
N LEU A 55 -11.46 10.91 7.09
CA LEU A 55 -11.84 11.84 8.14
C LEU A 55 -11.99 13.27 7.58
N GLY A 56 -11.01 13.73 6.79
CA GLY A 56 -11.08 15.02 6.13
C GLY A 56 -12.28 15.13 5.18
N LEU A 57 -12.51 14.11 4.35
CA LEU A 57 -13.68 14.05 3.47
C LEU A 57 -14.99 14.15 4.27
N GLY A 58 -15.10 13.43 5.39
CA GLY A 58 -16.27 13.49 6.27
C GLY A 58 -16.49 14.87 6.90
N ILE A 59 -15.44 15.44 7.49
CA ILE A 59 -15.49 16.79 8.09
C ILE A 59 -15.85 17.83 7.02
N GLY A 60 -15.19 17.78 5.85
CA GLY A 60 -15.47 18.67 4.74
C GLY A 60 -16.92 18.56 4.26
N GLY A 61 -17.40 17.35 4.03
CA GLY A 61 -18.80 17.10 3.66
C GLY A 61 -19.79 17.69 4.67
N PHE A 62 -19.47 17.59 5.96
CA PHE A 62 -20.29 18.15 7.04
C PHE A 62 -20.24 19.67 7.10
N LEU A 63 -19.09 20.29 6.94
CA LEU A 63 -18.93 21.74 6.99
C LEU A 63 -19.55 22.42 5.76
N PHE A 64 -19.23 21.97 4.57
CA PHE A 64 -19.65 22.60 3.33
C PHE A 64 -21.13 22.37 2.95
N ARG A 65 -21.84 21.42 3.61
CA ARG A 65 -23.28 21.18 3.42
C ARG A 65 -24.16 22.42 3.67
N LYS A 66 -23.66 23.41 4.40
CA LYS A 66 -24.38 24.65 4.72
C LYS A 66 -24.31 25.71 3.61
N ILE A 67 -23.37 25.56 2.69
CA ILE A 67 -23.13 26.54 1.62
C ILE A 67 -24.14 26.29 0.49
N LYS A 68 -25.22 27.11 0.49
CA LYS A 68 -26.26 27.05 -0.55
C LYS A 68 -26.16 28.22 -1.54
N LYS A 69 -25.72 29.39 -1.06
CA LYS A 69 -25.50 30.56 -1.90
C LYS A 69 -24.08 30.52 -2.45
N ARG A 70 -23.94 30.82 -3.75
CA ARG A 70 -22.62 30.83 -4.44
C ARG A 70 -21.86 29.50 -4.40
N ALA A 71 -22.56 28.36 -4.34
CA ALA A 71 -21.93 27.04 -4.26
C ALA A 71 -20.91 26.79 -5.40
N LEU A 72 -21.21 27.27 -6.62
CA LEU A 72 -20.32 27.12 -7.76
C LEU A 72 -19.03 27.92 -7.62
N ILE A 73 -19.10 29.13 -7.08
CA ILE A 73 -17.91 29.97 -6.78
C ILE A 73 -17.10 29.31 -5.65
N SER A 74 -17.79 28.85 -4.59
CA SER A 74 -17.13 28.14 -3.49
C SER A 74 -16.43 26.88 -3.97
N LEU A 75 -17.03 26.13 -4.90
CA LEU A 75 -16.40 24.96 -5.52
C LEU A 75 -15.14 25.35 -6.31
N ALA A 76 -15.20 26.45 -7.07
CA ALA A 76 -14.03 26.95 -7.79
C ALA A 76 -12.86 27.30 -6.85
N PHE A 77 -13.14 27.99 -5.74
CA PHE A 77 -12.12 28.28 -4.72
C PHE A 77 -11.56 27.03 -4.06
N VAL A 78 -12.40 26.05 -3.73
CA VAL A 78 -11.98 24.79 -3.14
C VAL A 78 -11.00 24.06 -4.07
N GLU A 79 -11.33 23.93 -5.36
CA GLU A 79 -10.44 23.29 -6.35
C GLU A 79 -9.13 24.11 -6.55
N LEU A 80 -9.19 25.43 -6.47
CA LEU A 80 -8.00 26.29 -6.53
C LEU A 80 -7.05 26.00 -5.36
N PHE A 81 -7.58 26.00 -4.14
CA PHE A 81 -6.76 25.76 -2.94
C PHE A 81 -6.19 24.35 -2.92
N ILE A 82 -6.95 23.33 -3.35
CA ILE A 82 -6.46 21.95 -3.51
C ILE A 82 -5.29 21.93 -4.51
N GLY A 83 -5.43 22.60 -5.66
CA GLY A 83 -4.39 22.66 -6.67
C GLY A 83 -3.14 23.40 -6.18
N LEU A 84 -3.30 24.55 -5.53
CA LEU A 84 -2.18 25.31 -4.95
C LEU A 84 -1.47 24.50 -3.85
N PHE A 85 -2.21 23.87 -2.95
CA PHE A 85 -1.62 23.01 -1.92
C PHE A 85 -0.84 21.85 -2.55
N GLY A 86 -1.39 21.22 -3.57
CA GLY A 86 -0.77 20.10 -4.26
C GLY A 86 0.59 20.45 -4.86
N LEU A 87 0.80 21.67 -5.38
CA LEU A 87 2.06 22.08 -6.03
C LEU A 87 3.30 21.92 -5.13
N TRP A 88 3.16 22.16 -3.82
CA TRP A 88 4.26 22.11 -2.86
C TRP A 88 4.13 21.00 -1.81
N SER A 89 3.05 20.22 -1.84
CA SER A 89 2.76 19.26 -0.79
C SER A 89 3.83 18.18 -0.64
N TYR A 90 4.49 17.76 -1.72
CA TYR A 90 5.56 16.77 -1.69
C TYR A 90 6.76 17.27 -0.87
N GLU A 91 7.27 18.43 -1.23
CA GLU A 91 8.42 19.06 -0.59
C GLU A 91 8.11 19.37 0.89
N ILE A 92 6.93 19.88 1.18
CA ILE A 92 6.51 20.23 2.54
C ILE A 92 6.38 18.98 3.42
N ILE A 93 5.82 17.87 2.92
CA ILE A 93 5.73 16.61 3.68
C ILE A 93 7.14 16.12 4.06
N LEU A 94 8.09 16.16 3.13
CA LEU A 94 9.46 15.76 3.40
C LEU A 94 10.13 16.68 4.43
N GLN A 95 9.93 17.98 4.33
CA GLN A 95 10.47 18.97 5.29
C GLN A 95 9.88 18.81 6.69
N ILE A 96 8.57 18.62 6.80
CA ILE A 96 7.89 18.37 8.09
C ILE A 96 8.47 17.09 8.74
N ASN A 97 8.61 16.02 7.97
CA ASN A 97 9.17 14.77 8.47
C ASN A 97 10.61 14.94 8.98
N ASN A 98 11.46 15.59 8.19
CA ASN A 98 12.85 15.86 8.58
C ASN A 98 12.93 16.77 9.83
N PHE A 99 12.11 17.79 9.89
CA PHE A 99 12.03 18.70 11.05
C PHE A 99 11.62 17.94 12.31
N LEU A 100 10.57 17.13 12.25
CA LEU A 100 10.06 16.37 13.39
C LEU A 100 11.07 15.30 13.86
N ILE A 101 11.73 14.61 12.95
CA ILE A 101 12.79 13.66 13.26
C ILE A 101 13.94 14.38 14.00
N THR A 102 14.35 15.54 13.50
CA THR A 102 15.43 16.35 14.11
C THR A 102 15.02 16.87 15.50
N LEU A 103 13.79 17.35 15.64
CA LEU A 103 13.24 17.84 16.91
C LEU A 103 13.20 16.73 17.97
N ASN A 104 12.70 15.55 17.59
CA ASN A 104 12.62 14.41 18.50
C ASN A 104 14.00 13.89 18.91
N SER A 105 14.97 13.91 18.00
CA SER A 105 16.36 13.59 18.31
C SER A 105 16.95 14.53 19.35
N LYS A 106 16.65 15.84 19.28
CA LYS A 106 17.08 16.85 20.27
C LYS A 106 16.37 16.72 21.61
N LEU A 107 15.09 16.33 21.61
CA LEU A 107 14.28 16.13 22.82
C LEU A 107 14.55 14.80 23.53
N GLY A 108 15.40 13.93 22.95
CA GLY A 108 15.68 12.61 23.50
C GLY A 108 14.48 11.67 23.50
N MET A 109 13.44 11.96 22.74
CA MET A 109 12.27 11.11 22.64
C MET A 109 12.66 9.77 22.01
N GLY A 110 12.18 8.69 22.61
CA GLY A 110 12.36 7.34 22.05
C GLY A 110 11.65 7.21 20.69
N ARG A 111 11.93 6.12 19.98
CA ARG A 111 11.37 5.83 18.64
C ARG A 111 9.86 5.91 18.55
N GLU A 112 9.16 5.47 19.60
CA GLU A 112 7.70 5.50 19.62
C GLU A 112 7.19 6.95 19.62
N GLY A 113 7.84 7.82 20.38
CA GLY A 113 7.55 9.27 20.40
C GLY A 113 7.86 9.92 19.05
N GLU A 114 8.96 9.56 18.40
CA GLU A 114 9.30 10.03 17.05
C GLU A 114 8.25 9.59 16.03
N THR A 115 7.86 8.32 16.02
CA THR A 115 6.84 7.81 15.10
C THR A 115 5.50 8.49 15.32
N LEU A 116 5.10 8.69 16.57
CA LEU A 116 3.86 9.36 16.92
C LEU A 116 3.85 10.83 16.50
N SER A 117 4.95 11.54 16.68
CA SER A 117 5.05 12.96 16.30
C SER A 117 5.04 13.17 14.78
N VAL A 118 5.75 12.33 14.02
CA VAL A 118 5.72 12.33 12.56
C VAL A 118 4.31 11.97 12.05
N PHE A 119 3.65 11.00 12.70
CA PHE A 119 2.26 10.67 12.41
C PHE A 119 1.34 11.87 12.63
N ALA A 120 1.39 12.47 13.82
CA ALA A 120 0.52 13.60 14.18
C ALA A 120 0.75 14.81 13.28
N GLY A 121 2.00 15.17 13.01
CA GLY A 121 2.33 16.32 12.15
C GLY A 121 1.86 16.12 10.72
N THR A 122 2.08 14.94 10.14
CA THR A 122 1.63 14.61 8.80
C THR A 122 0.11 14.52 8.72
N PHE A 123 -0.52 13.94 9.76
CA PHE A 123 -1.97 13.84 9.87
C PHE A 123 -2.62 15.23 9.84
N ILE A 124 -2.15 16.14 10.68
CA ILE A 124 -2.67 17.52 10.75
C ILE A 124 -2.46 18.26 9.44
N PHE A 125 -1.29 18.11 8.81
CA PHE A 125 -0.98 18.75 7.54
C PHE A 125 -1.90 18.30 6.41
N LEU A 126 -2.11 16.98 6.27
CA LEU A 126 -2.96 16.41 5.22
C LEU A 126 -4.45 16.57 5.49
N LEU A 127 -4.84 16.81 6.75
CA LEU A 127 -6.25 17.00 7.11
C LEU A 127 -6.85 18.22 6.42
N LEU A 128 -6.08 19.30 6.27
CA LEU A 128 -6.57 20.54 5.63
C LEU A 128 -7.01 20.33 4.17
N PRO A 129 -6.16 19.84 3.25
CA PRO A 129 -6.59 19.63 1.86
C PRO A 129 -7.69 18.56 1.75
N THR A 130 -7.68 17.54 2.59
CA THR A 130 -8.72 16.51 2.56
C THR A 130 -10.08 17.02 3.03
N ILE A 131 -10.13 17.98 3.98
CA ILE A 131 -11.36 18.70 4.33
C ILE A 131 -11.89 19.48 3.11
N LEU A 132 -11.02 20.16 2.38
CA LEU A 132 -11.41 20.87 1.15
C LEU A 132 -11.97 19.90 0.10
N MET A 133 -11.28 18.78 -0.13
CA MET A 133 -11.75 17.71 -1.03
C MET A 133 -13.12 17.16 -0.60
N GLY A 134 -13.37 17.01 0.70
CA GLY A 134 -14.67 16.58 1.23
C GLY A 134 -15.80 17.56 0.94
N GLY A 135 -15.49 18.83 0.79
CA GLY A 135 -16.44 19.88 0.42
C GLY A 135 -16.88 19.83 -1.06
N THR A 136 -16.10 19.21 -1.95
CA THR A 136 -16.37 19.22 -3.40
C THR A 136 -17.71 18.54 -3.73
N LEU A 137 -18.00 17.37 -3.18
CA LEU A 137 -19.20 16.61 -3.49
C LEU A 137 -20.50 17.33 -3.08
N PRO A 138 -20.68 17.85 -1.84
CA PRO A 138 -21.83 18.65 -1.47
C PRO A 138 -22.00 19.91 -2.33
N LEU A 139 -20.90 20.59 -2.65
CA LEU A 139 -20.90 21.78 -3.49
C LEU A 139 -21.27 21.47 -4.95
N MET A 140 -20.83 20.33 -5.48
CA MET A 140 -21.25 19.83 -6.80
C MET A 140 -22.75 19.53 -6.83
N PHE A 141 -23.25 18.86 -5.81
CA PHE A 141 -24.70 18.59 -5.73
C PHE A 141 -25.51 19.89 -5.67
N GLU A 142 -25.15 20.85 -4.83
CA GLU A 142 -25.84 22.12 -4.73
C GLU A 142 -25.72 22.99 -6.01
N SER A 143 -24.58 22.88 -6.72
CA SER A 143 -24.32 23.65 -7.94
C SER A 143 -25.02 23.11 -9.18
N PHE A 144 -25.09 21.80 -9.34
CA PHE A 144 -25.46 21.15 -10.59
C PHE A 144 -26.80 20.41 -10.56
N ILE A 145 -27.34 20.04 -9.37
CA ILE A 145 -28.64 19.37 -9.30
C ILE A 145 -29.77 20.37 -9.55
N PRO A 146 -30.62 20.15 -10.55
CA PRO A 146 -31.85 20.94 -10.73
C PRO A 146 -32.73 20.80 -9.51
N LYS A 147 -33.28 21.92 -9.00
CA LYS A 147 -34.10 21.96 -7.77
C LYS A 147 -35.41 21.20 -7.81
N ILE A 148 -35.76 20.62 -8.94
CA ILE A 148 -37.12 20.20 -9.22
C ILE A 148 -37.42 18.73 -8.87
N GLU A 149 -36.41 17.87 -8.81
CA GLU A 149 -36.63 16.48 -8.45
C GLU A 149 -35.53 15.94 -7.53
N LYS A 150 -35.98 15.35 -6.40
CA LYS A 150 -35.15 14.55 -5.50
C LYS A 150 -34.72 13.25 -6.23
N ASN A 151 -33.99 13.38 -7.33
CA ASN A 151 -33.72 12.25 -8.21
C ASN A 151 -32.51 11.49 -7.74
N THR A 152 -32.72 10.33 -7.11
CA THR A 152 -31.68 9.42 -6.64
C THR A 152 -30.73 9.03 -7.78
N LYS A 153 -31.23 8.91 -9.00
CA LYS A 153 -30.46 8.59 -10.20
C LYS A 153 -29.34 9.58 -10.47
N PHE A 154 -29.63 10.89 -10.30
CA PHE A 154 -28.62 11.92 -10.55
C PHE A 154 -27.53 11.94 -9.47
N ILE A 155 -27.89 11.70 -8.20
CA ILE A 155 -26.93 11.57 -7.10
C ILE A 155 -25.95 10.43 -7.37
N GLY A 156 -26.52 9.25 -7.68
CA GLY A 156 -25.71 8.08 -7.99
C GLY A 156 -24.87 8.25 -9.25
N PHE A 157 -25.35 8.98 -10.25
CA PHE A 157 -24.60 9.27 -11.46
C PHE A 157 -23.38 10.19 -11.19
N VAL A 158 -23.60 11.30 -10.49
CA VAL A 158 -22.50 12.24 -10.14
C VAL A 158 -21.48 11.56 -9.22
N TYR A 159 -21.96 10.83 -8.21
CA TYR A 159 -21.10 10.05 -7.32
C TYR A 159 -20.32 8.97 -8.08
N GLY A 160 -21.00 8.24 -8.96
CA GLY A 160 -20.38 7.19 -9.77
C GLY A 160 -19.31 7.72 -10.73
N ILE A 161 -19.58 8.86 -11.42
CA ILE A 161 -18.58 9.49 -12.30
C ILE A 161 -17.38 10.00 -11.50
N ASN A 162 -17.60 10.62 -10.33
CA ASN A 162 -16.51 11.08 -9.47
C ASN A 162 -15.65 9.89 -9.01
N THR A 163 -16.30 8.79 -8.61
CA THR A 163 -15.61 7.57 -8.19
C THR A 163 -14.92 6.87 -9.36
N PHE A 164 -15.47 6.94 -10.57
CA PHE A 164 -14.80 6.44 -11.78
C PHE A 164 -13.57 7.30 -12.15
N GLY A 165 -13.64 8.62 -11.95
CA GLY A 165 -12.47 9.49 -12.01
C GLY A 165 -11.41 9.10 -10.99
N ALA A 166 -11.81 8.84 -9.76
CA ALA A 166 -10.96 8.37 -8.68
C ALA A 166 -10.28 7.03 -9.01
N PHE A 167 -11.00 6.07 -9.59
CA PHE A 167 -10.42 4.84 -10.13
C PHE A 167 -9.28 5.11 -11.12
N ALA A 168 -9.53 5.96 -12.12
CA ALA A 168 -8.52 6.33 -13.09
C ALA A 168 -7.34 7.08 -12.46
N GLY A 169 -7.61 7.95 -11.47
CA GLY A 169 -6.61 8.70 -10.71
C GLY A 169 -5.73 7.85 -9.80
N ALA A 170 -6.24 6.72 -9.32
CA ALA A 170 -5.43 5.76 -8.56
C ALA A 170 -4.52 4.92 -9.48
N LEU A 171 -5.01 4.52 -10.66
CA LEU A 171 -4.32 3.58 -11.54
C LEU A 171 -3.35 4.27 -12.51
N LEU A 172 -3.82 5.24 -13.29
CA LEU A 172 -3.04 5.80 -14.41
C LEU A 172 -1.73 6.49 -13.98
N PRO A 173 -1.69 7.29 -12.88
CA PRO A 173 -0.45 7.94 -12.46
C PRO A 173 0.64 6.95 -12.09
N THR A 174 0.28 5.79 -11.54
CA THR A 174 1.27 4.77 -11.15
C THR A 174 2.04 4.21 -12.34
N LEU A 175 1.45 4.24 -13.53
CA LEU A 175 2.11 3.80 -14.77
C LEU A 175 3.16 4.80 -15.26
N VAL A 176 3.13 6.02 -14.77
CA VAL A 176 4.08 7.09 -15.19
C VAL A 176 5.07 7.50 -14.11
N PHE A 177 4.94 7.00 -12.85
CA PHE A 177 5.84 7.37 -11.76
C PHE A 177 7.31 7.05 -12.06
N GLY A 178 7.58 5.90 -12.69
CA GLY A 178 8.94 5.53 -13.07
C GLY A 178 9.58 6.46 -14.10
N ALA A 179 8.75 7.17 -14.88
CA ALA A 179 9.20 8.07 -15.95
C ALA A 179 9.25 9.54 -15.52
N LEU A 180 8.15 10.04 -14.93
CA LEU A 180 7.99 11.44 -14.56
C LEU A 180 8.46 11.74 -13.14
N GLY A 181 8.47 10.74 -12.27
CA GLY A 181 8.66 10.90 -10.83
C GLY A 181 7.39 11.35 -10.10
N LEU A 182 7.42 11.23 -8.78
CA LEU A 182 6.31 11.60 -7.92
C LEU A 182 6.04 13.12 -7.93
N PRO A 183 7.06 14.01 -7.79
CA PRO A 183 6.85 15.45 -7.76
C PRO A 183 6.23 15.99 -9.07
N ASN A 184 6.73 15.56 -10.23
CA ASN A 184 6.22 16.04 -11.51
C ASN A 184 4.79 15.56 -11.76
N THR A 185 4.47 14.31 -11.40
CA THR A 185 3.09 13.79 -11.51
C THR A 185 2.16 14.60 -10.62
N LEU A 186 2.60 14.96 -9.41
CA LEU A 186 1.86 15.79 -8.48
C LEU A 186 1.62 17.20 -9.04
N LYS A 187 2.65 17.85 -9.61
CA LYS A 187 2.56 19.17 -10.25
C LYS A 187 1.57 19.17 -11.41
N ILE A 188 1.61 18.14 -12.27
CA ILE A 188 0.65 18.00 -13.38
C ILE A 188 -0.78 17.86 -12.83
N THR A 189 -0.99 17.04 -11.82
CA THR A 189 -2.29 16.86 -11.17
C THR A 189 -2.80 18.18 -10.58
N SER A 190 -1.91 18.95 -9.96
CA SER A 190 -2.22 20.26 -9.39
C SER A 190 -2.64 21.28 -10.46
N LEU A 191 -1.97 21.28 -11.59
CA LEU A 191 -2.36 22.13 -12.74
C LEU A 191 -3.75 21.74 -13.28
N VAL A 192 -4.10 20.46 -13.28
CA VAL A 192 -5.46 19.98 -13.63
C VAL A 192 -6.50 20.52 -12.64
N SER A 193 -6.24 20.46 -11.32
CA SER A 193 -7.14 21.03 -10.31
C SER A 193 -7.33 22.55 -10.49
N ILE A 194 -6.24 23.29 -10.77
CA ILE A 194 -6.29 24.72 -11.06
C ILE A 194 -7.10 24.98 -12.34
N PHE A 195 -6.93 24.16 -13.37
CA PHE A 195 -7.72 24.27 -14.61
C PHE A 195 -9.22 24.05 -14.34
N ILE A 196 -9.58 23.03 -13.52
CA ILE A 196 -10.96 22.81 -13.09
C ILE A 196 -11.51 24.06 -12.41
N SER A 197 -10.75 24.68 -11.50
CA SER A 197 -11.14 25.92 -10.81
C SER A 197 -11.42 27.05 -11.79
N ILE A 198 -10.54 27.27 -12.76
CA ILE A 198 -10.72 28.34 -13.78
C ILE A 198 -12.01 28.11 -14.57
N VAL A 199 -12.25 26.87 -15.04
CA VAL A 199 -13.47 26.54 -15.79
C VAL A 199 -14.71 26.78 -14.95
N LEU A 200 -14.71 26.34 -13.67
CA LEU A 200 -15.82 26.55 -12.74
C LEU A 200 -16.07 28.05 -12.49
N PHE A 201 -15.00 28.83 -12.36
CA PHE A 201 -15.08 30.27 -12.16
C PHE A 201 -15.70 30.96 -13.38
N VAL A 202 -15.25 30.62 -14.58
CA VAL A 202 -15.83 31.13 -15.85
C VAL A 202 -17.31 30.73 -15.96
N MET A 203 -17.68 29.51 -15.59
CA MET A 203 -19.08 29.09 -15.56
C MET A 203 -19.90 29.88 -14.54
N ALA A 204 -19.31 30.25 -13.41
CA ALA A 204 -19.98 31.04 -12.39
C ALA A 204 -20.23 32.48 -12.83
N LEU A 205 -19.26 33.07 -13.54
CA LEU A 205 -19.39 34.42 -14.12
C LEU A 205 -20.45 34.50 -15.25
N LYS A 206 -20.54 33.46 -16.09
CA LYS A 206 -21.52 33.36 -17.17
C LYS A 206 -22.92 33.02 -16.71
N ARG A 207 -23.07 32.55 -15.46
CA ARG A 207 -24.39 32.25 -14.90
C ARG A 207 -25.09 33.56 -14.62
N GLU A 208 -26.11 33.90 -15.46
CA GLU A 208 -26.96 35.06 -15.26
C GLU A 208 -27.44 35.18 -13.82
N LYS A 209 -27.56 36.44 -13.34
CA LYS A 209 -28.07 36.75 -12.00
C LYS A 209 -29.27 35.86 -11.70
N PRO A 210 -29.34 35.24 -10.56
CA PRO A 210 -30.48 34.36 -10.23
C PRO A 210 -31.73 35.19 -10.45
N GLU A 211 -32.52 34.84 -11.48
CA GLU A 211 -33.87 35.32 -11.64
C GLU A 211 -34.49 35.35 -10.26
N LYS A 212 -35.12 36.46 -9.84
CA LYS A 212 -35.76 36.63 -8.52
C LYS A 212 -36.64 35.39 -8.28
N ARG A 213 -36.09 34.35 -7.73
CA ARG A 213 -36.78 33.13 -7.42
C ARG A 213 -37.84 33.53 -6.37
N ARG A 214 -39.10 33.67 -6.83
CA ARG A 214 -40.25 33.86 -5.98
C ARG A 214 -40.16 32.86 -4.86
N LEU A 215 -40.04 33.40 -3.66
CA LEU A 215 -40.01 32.76 -2.35
C LEU A 215 -41.34 31.99 -2.10
N TYR A 216 -41.62 31.00 -2.89
CA TYR A 216 -42.61 29.99 -2.54
C TYR A 216 -41.92 28.73 -1.97
N GLN A 217 -40.98 28.89 -1.10
CA GLN A 217 -40.63 27.87 -0.14
C GLN A 217 -41.23 28.31 1.21
N LYS A 218 -42.35 27.69 1.61
CA LYS A 218 -42.75 27.57 3.00
C LYS A 218 -41.42 27.31 3.76
N LYS A 219 -41.00 28.24 4.63
CA LYS A 219 -39.88 28.04 5.58
C LYS A 219 -40.31 26.90 6.52
N ILE A 220 -40.23 25.66 6.05
CA ILE A 220 -40.19 24.54 6.96
C ILE A 220 -38.80 24.72 7.63
N LYS A 221 -38.83 25.12 8.90
CA LYS A 221 -37.66 25.08 9.74
C LYS A 221 -37.13 23.64 9.66
N GLU A 222 -36.09 23.39 8.88
CA GLU A 222 -35.43 22.09 8.80
C GLU A 222 -34.74 21.86 10.15
N VAL A 223 -35.48 21.45 11.16
CA VAL A 223 -34.91 21.03 12.43
C VAL A 223 -34.62 19.54 12.28
N PHE A 224 -33.31 19.19 12.23
CA PHE A 224 -32.92 17.79 12.37
C PHE A 224 -33.28 17.37 13.80
N SER A 225 -34.29 16.54 13.93
CA SER A 225 -34.64 15.94 15.23
C SER A 225 -33.77 14.70 15.45
N TRP A 226 -33.09 14.64 16.57
CA TRP A 226 -32.39 13.44 17.05
C TRP A 226 -33.41 12.44 17.64
N ASN A 227 -34.39 12.03 16.81
CA ASN A 227 -35.25 10.93 17.16
C ASN A 227 -34.48 9.60 17.03
N ILE A 228 -34.95 8.59 17.72
CA ILE A 228 -34.28 7.28 17.80
C ILE A 228 -34.04 6.65 16.43
N GLN A 229 -34.96 6.87 15.46
CA GLN A 229 -34.80 6.36 14.09
C GLN A 229 -33.68 7.05 13.32
N ASN A 230 -33.53 8.38 13.44
CA ASN A 230 -32.49 9.12 12.78
C ASN A 230 -31.11 8.80 13.41
N VAL A 231 -31.04 8.67 14.73
CA VAL A 231 -29.85 8.22 15.45
C VAL A 231 -29.43 6.84 14.97
N PHE A 232 -30.39 5.93 14.83
CA PHE A 232 -30.13 4.58 14.34
C PHE A 232 -29.57 4.57 12.90
N ILE A 233 -30.16 5.34 11.97
CA ILE A 233 -29.68 5.44 10.58
C ILE A 233 -28.24 6.00 10.55
N VAL A 234 -27.95 7.00 11.37
CA VAL A 234 -26.61 7.60 11.49
C VAL A 234 -25.62 6.61 12.10
N GLY A 235 -26.00 5.90 13.17
CA GLY A 235 -25.18 4.84 13.77
C GLY A 235 -24.90 3.68 12.82
N PHE A 236 -25.91 3.29 12.03
CA PHE A 236 -25.73 2.28 10.99
C PHE A 236 -24.77 2.73 9.89
N ALA A 237 -24.82 4.01 9.48
CA ALA A 237 -23.86 4.57 8.53
C ALA A 237 -22.41 4.49 9.05
N PHE A 238 -22.21 4.77 10.36
CA PHE A 238 -20.93 4.58 11.03
C PHE A 238 -20.44 3.13 10.95
N MET A 239 -21.29 2.18 11.36
CA MET A 239 -20.93 0.76 11.36
C MET A 239 -20.67 0.22 9.95
N SER A 240 -21.44 0.68 8.97
CA SER A 240 -21.23 0.31 7.56
C SER A 240 -19.88 0.81 7.05
N GLY A 241 -19.50 2.05 7.37
CA GLY A 241 -18.17 2.59 7.05
C GLY A 241 -17.04 1.84 7.75
N PHE A 242 -17.22 1.56 9.04
CA PHE A 242 -16.25 0.76 9.82
C PHE A 242 -15.98 -0.59 9.15
N ILE A 243 -17.01 -1.33 8.80
CA ILE A 243 -16.91 -2.65 8.18
C ILE A 243 -16.26 -2.55 6.79
N ALA A 244 -16.71 -1.57 5.97
CA ALA A 244 -16.19 -1.41 4.61
C ALA A 244 -14.66 -1.21 4.61
N LEU A 245 -14.15 -0.31 5.43
CA LEU A 245 -12.71 -0.03 5.50
C LEU A 245 -11.92 -1.10 6.25
N SER A 246 -12.53 -1.77 7.23
CA SER A 246 -11.91 -2.95 7.83
C SER A 246 -11.66 -4.04 6.77
N LEU A 247 -12.63 -4.31 5.91
CA LEU A 247 -12.49 -5.26 4.80
C LEU A 247 -11.44 -4.78 3.78
N GLU A 248 -11.42 -3.49 3.45
CA GLU A 248 -10.43 -2.93 2.52
C GLU A 248 -9.00 -3.13 3.03
N ILE A 249 -8.71 -2.81 4.30
CA ILE A 249 -7.39 -3.03 4.91
C ILE A 249 -7.02 -4.51 4.94
N LEU A 250 -7.97 -5.39 5.24
CA LEU A 250 -7.76 -6.84 5.24
C LEU A 250 -7.44 -7.34 3.82
N PHE A 251 -8.10 -6.82 2.78
CA PHE A 251 -7.81 -7.19 1.41
C PHE A 251 -6.49 -6.58 0.91
N ILE A 252 -6.14 -5.34 1.29
CA ILE A 252 -4.83 -4.76 0.99
C ILE A 252 -3.71 -5.67 1.50
N ARG A 253 -3.87 -6.17 2.74
CA ARG A 253 -2.92 -7.11 3.34
C ARG A 253 -2.83 -8.42 2.56
N PHE A 254 -3.97 -9.07 2.36
CA PHE A 254 -4.03 -10.38 1.69
C PHE A 254 -3.49 -10.34 0.27
N ILE A 255 -3.99 -9.39 -0.52
CA ILE A 255 -3.61 -9.26 -1.92
C ILE A 255 -2.17 -8.77 -2.03
N GLY A 256 -1.73 -7.87 -1.15
CA GLY A 256 -0.33 -7.43 -1.09
C GLY A 256 0.62 -8.62 -0.97
N ILE A 257 0.37 -9.54 -0.03
CA ILE A 257 1.17 -10.76 0.13
C ILE A 257 1.08 -11.67 -1.11
N MET A 258 -0.13 -11.89 -1.64
CA MET A 258 -0.34 -12.73 -2.82
C MET A 258 0.38 -12.20 -4.07
N HIS A 259 0.56 -10.88 -4.17
CA HIS A 259 1.25 -10.21 -5.28
C HIS A 259 2.74 -9.94 -5.00
N GLY A 260 3.33 -10.59 -4.00
CA GLY A 260 4.73 -10.39 -3.63
C GLY A 260 5.03 -9.00 -3.08
N SER A 261 4.03 -8.32 -2.50
CA SER A 261 4.16 -7.01 -1.85
C SER A 261 4.82 -5.96 -2.75
N THR A 262 4.33 -5.80 -3.98
CA THR A 262 4.89 -4.83 -4.93
C THR A 262 4.32 -3.43 -4.73
N SER A 263 5.01 -2.42 -5.26
CA SER A 263 4.55 -1.03 -5.25
C SER A 263 3.24 -0.80 -6.03
N TYR A 264 2.87 -1.73 -6.90
CA TYR A 264 1.60 -1.71 -7.62
C TYR A 264 0.42 -2.27 -6.84
N SER A 265 0.67 -3.02 -5.75
CA SER A 265 -0.40 -3.70 -5.00
C SER A 265 -1.45 -2.72 -4.48
N PHE A 266 -1.05 -1.67 -3.78
CA PHE A 266 -1.97 -0.68 -3.22
C PHE A 266 -2.80 0.06 -4.30
N PRO A 267 -2.20 0.64 -5.37
CA PRO A 267 -2.98 1.29 -6.43
C PRO A 267 -3.95 0.36 -7.16
N ILE A 268 -3.57 -0.89 -7.42
CA ILE A 268 -4.42 -1.87 -8.10
C ILE A 268 -5.63 -2.24 -7.24
N ILE A 269 -5.41 -2.47 -5.94
CA ILE A 269 -6.48 -2.82 -5.01
C ILE A 269 -7.47 -1.66 -4.89
N ILE A 270 -6.99 -0.45 -4.60
CA ILE A 270 -7.84 0.74 -4.51
C ILE A 270 -8.58 0.98 -5.82
N SER A 271 -7.93 0.84 -6.96
CA SER A 271 -8.59 0.98 -8.27
C SER A 271 -9.69 -0.06 -8.45
N SER A 272 -9.46 -1.32 -8.06
CA SER A 272 -10.48 -2.37 -8.12
C SER A 272 -11.68 -2.06 -7.22
N TYR A 273 -11.44 -1.53 -6.01
CA TYR A 273 -12.48 -1.04 -5.11
C TYR A 273 -13.29 0.09 -5.73
N LEU A 274 -12.63 1.11 -6.23
CA LEU A 274 -13.27 2.30 -6.80
C LEU A 274 -14.05 1.98 -8.08
N LEU A 275 -13.55 1.09 -8.92
CA LEU A 275 -14.28 0.61 -10.10
C LEU A 275 -15.57 -0.10 -9.69
N SER A 276 -15.47 -1.04 -8.74
CA SER A 276 -16.61 -1.79 -8.22
C SER A 276 -17.63 -0.86 -7.56
N MET A 277 -17.14 0.13 -6.81
CA MET A 277 -17.95 1.13 -6.12
C MET A 277 -18.66 2.08 -7.10
N SER A 278 -17.99 2.49 -8.18
CA SER A 278 -18.58 3.31 -9.23
C SER A 278 -19.73 2.58 -9.91
N ILE A 279 -19.50 1.36 -10.38
CA ILE A 279 -20.50 0.55 -11.07
C ILE A 279 -21.69 0.25 -10.13
N GLY A 280 -21.39 -0.19 -8.91
CA GLY A 280 -22.43 -0.58 -7.95
C GLY A 280 -23.26 0.62 -7.49
N SER A 281 -22.67 1.78 -7.21
CA SER A 281 -23.41 2.97 -6.79
C SER A 281 -24.36 3.48 -7.88
N MET A 282 -23.94 3.45 -9.14
CA MET A 282 -24.81 3.78 -10.28
C MET A 282 -25.97 2.77 -10.40
N PHE A 283 -25.67 1.47 -10.35
CA PHE A 283 -26.67 0.40 -10.44
C PHE A 283 -27.71 0.50 -9.34
N TRP A 284 -27.30 0.55 -8.06
CA TRP A 284 -28.22 0.59 -6.93
C TRP A 284 -29.03 1.88 -6.87
N SER A 285 -28.50 3.00 -7.33
CA SER A 285 -29.24 4.26 -7.45
C SER A 285 -30.36 4.19 -8.48
N LEU A 286 -30.15 3.44 -9.57
CA LEU A 286 -31.19 3.20 -10.59
C LEU A 286 -32.26 2.21 -10.12
N LEU A 287 -31.84 1.19 -9.38
CA LEU A 287 -32.70 0.11 -8.96
C LEU A 287 -33.57 0.48 -7.75
N ARG A 288 -33.06 1.30 -6.83
CA ARG A 288 -33.70 1.65 -5.56
C ARG A 288 -35.13 2.18 -5.75
N ASP A 289 -35.33 3.06 -6.73
CA ASP A 289 -36.64 3.69 -6.94
C ASP A 289 -37.70 2.70 -7.51
N LYS A 290 -37.26 1.52 -7.95
CA LYS A 290 -38.14 0.44 -8.44
C LYS A 290 -38.48 -0.60 -7.36
N ILE A 291 -37.75 -0.60 -6.23
CA ILE A 291 -37.91 -1.58 -5.16
C ILE A 291 -39.00 -1.13 -4.19
N GLN A 292 -40.00 -1.97 -4.00
CA GLN A 292 -40.97 -1.81 -2.93
C GLN A 292 -40.31 -1.94 -1.58
N ASN A 293 -40.64 -1.05 -0.62
CA ASN A 293 -40.01 -1.02 0.72
C ASN A 293 -38.46 -0.81 0.71
N ALA A 294 -37.98 0.04 -0.20
CA ALA A 294 -36.56 0.33 -0.35
C ALA A 294 -35.87 0.85 0.93
N LYS A 295 -36.64 1.18 1.99
CA LYS A 295 -36.06 1.59 3.30
C LYS A 295 -35.24 0.50 3.96
N VAL A 296 -35.54 -0.77 3.75
CA VAL A 296 -34.80 -1.91 4.31
C VAL A 296 -33.59 -2.33 3.47
N LEU A 297 -33.51 -1.83 2.24
CA LEU A 297 -32.46 -2.21 1.30
C LEU A 297 -31.03 -2.08 1.86
N PRO A 298 -30.61 -0.98 2.52
CA PRO A 298 -29.23 -0.84 3.01
C PRO A 298 -28.85 -1.93 4.02
N PHE A 299 -29.81 -2.41 4.81
CA PHE A 299 -29.58 -3.46 5.82
C PHE A 299 -29.40 -4.84 5.16
N ILE A 300 -30.20 -5.12 4.13
CA ILE A 300 -30.05 -6.34 3.33
C ILE A 300 -28.68 -6.33 2.63
N LEU A 301 -28.30 -5.21 2.01
CA LEU A 301 -27.02 -5.08 1.35
C LEU A 301 -25.84 -5.29 2.32
N GLN A 302 -25.95 -4.76 3.56
CA GLN A 302 -24.92 -4.94 4.58
C GLN A 302 -24.78 -6.41 5.00
N ALA A 303 -25.89 -7.13 5.17
CA ALA A 303 -25.86 -8.56 5.49
C ALA A 303 -25.25 -9.38 4.34
N LEU A 304 -25.60 -9.04 3.08
CA LEU A 304 -25.02 -9.67 1.89
C LEU A 304 -23.53 -9.43 1.77
N VAL A 305 -23.03 -8.24 2.11
CA VAL A 305 -21.60 -7.94 2.14
C VAL A 305 -20.87 -8.95 3.03
N GLY A 306 -21.35 -9.17 4.26
CA GLY A 306 -20.77 -10.16 5.17
C GLY A 306 -20.82 -11.60 4.65
N ALA A 307 -21.94 -11.96 3.99
CA ALA A 307 -22.12 -13.28 3.42
C ALA A 307 -21.23 -13.56 2.21
N LEU A 308 -20.97 -12.52 1.41
CA LEU A 308 -20.16 -12.63 0.19
C LEU A 308 -18.65 -12.73 0.46
N VAL A 309 -18.17 -12.28 1.61
CA VAL A 309 -16.74 -12.36 1.95
C VAL A 309 -16.22 -13.81 1.88
N PRO A 310 -16.76 -14.78 2.61
CA PRO A 310 -16.27 -16.16 2.53
C PRO A 310 -16.52 -16.78 1.15
N LEU A 311 -17.62 -16.46 0.49
CA LEU A 311 -17.92 -16.96 -0.85
C LEU A 311 -16.89 -16.45 -1.88
N SER A 312 -16.54 -15.18 -1.83
CA SER A 312 -15.53 -14.60 -2.74
C SER A 312 -14.15 -15.21 -2.53
N ILE A 313 -13.77 -15.48 -1.28
CA ILE A 313 -12.51 -16.17 -0.96
C ILE A 313 -12.54 -17.61 -1.48
N PHE A 314 -13.64 -18.31 -1.31
CA PHE A 314 -13.80 -19.66 -1.85
C PHE A 314 -13.67 -19.69 -3.38
N CYS A 315 -14.37 -18.78 -4.08
CA CYS A 315 -14.26 -18.66 -5.53
C CYS A 315 -12.83 -18.28 -5.97
N PHE A 316 -12.20 -17.37 -5.26
CA PHE A 316 -10.79 -17.00 -5.51
C PHE A 316 -9.85 -18.20 -5.37
N GLN A 317 -10.01 -19.00 -4.31
CA GLN A 317 -9.22 -20.22 -4.13
C GLN A 317 -9.47 -21.26 -5.22
N PHE A 318 -10.73 -21.43 -5.62
CA PHE A 318 -11.09 -22.36 -6.69
C PHE A 318 -10.38 -22.00 -8.00
N ILE A 319 -10.34 -20.71 -8.34
CA ILE A 319 -9.63 -20.21 -9.53
C ILE A 319 -8.12 -20.43 -9.40
N LEU A 320 -7.54 -20.12 -8.25
CA LEU A 320 -6.11 -20.34 -8.01
C LEU A 320 -5.69 -21.82 -8.05
N ASN A 321 -6.59 -22.73 -7.74
CA ASN A 321 -6.34 -24.18 -7.75
C ASN A 321 -6.66 -24.82 -9.10
N SER A 322 -7.33 -24.13 -10.03
CA SER A 322 -7.63 -24.67 -11.34
C SER A 322 -6.34 -24.83 -12.17
N LYS A 323 -6.24 -25.97 -12.88
CA LYS A 323 -5.09 -26.27 -13.78
C LYS A 323 -4.93 -25.24 -14.92
N ALA A 324 -5.95 -24.40 -15.15
CA ALA A 324 -5.93 -23.34 -16.14
C ALA A 324 -5.03 -22.14 -15.73
N ASN A 325 -4.51 -22.13 -14.51
CA ASN A 325 -3.64 -21.08 -14.00
C ASN A 325 -2.35 -21.68 -13.43
N PRO A 326 -1.38 -22.08 -14.30
CA PRO A 326 -0.08 -22.54 -13.84
C PRO A 326 0.66 -21.35 -13.26
N SER A 327 0.81 -21.32 -11.94
CA SER A 327 1.53 -20.30 -11.18
C SER A 327 0.99 -18.86 -11.33
N PHE A 328 0.30 -18.44 -10.31
CA PHE A 328 0.12 -17.03 -9.96
C PHE A 328 1.49 -16.54 -9.46
N ASP A 329 2.49 -16.65 -10.33
CA ASP A 329 3.85 -16.23 -10.04
C ASP A 329 4.03 -14.81 -10.61
N PHE A 330 4.01 -13.85 -9.71
CA PHE A 330 4.26 -12.45 -10.05
C PHE A 330 5.56 -12.27 -10.83
N MET A 331 6.60 -13.07 -10.55
CA MET A 331 7.87 -13.01 -11.28
C MET A 331 7.75 -13.48 -12.71
N GLN A 332 6.93 -14.49 -13.00
CA GLN A 332 6.64 -14.90 -14.38
C GLN A 332 5.81 -13.85 -15.12
N MET A 333 4.84 -13.22 -14.44
CA MET A 333 4.11 -12.10 -15.00
C MET A 333 5.02 -10.88 -15.22
N PHE A 334 5.94 -10.63 -14.32
CA PHE A 334 6.92 -9.57 -14.42
C PHE A 334 7.82 -9.73 -15.64
N THR A 335 8.42 -10.91 -15.83
CA THR A 335 9.22 -11.20 -17.02
C THR A 335 8.37 -11.15 -18.30
N ALA A 336 7.12 -11.61 -18.26
CA ALA A 336 6.21 -11.51 -19.38
C ALA A 336 5.86 -10.06 -19.73
N VAL A 337 5.61 -9.19 -18.75
CA VAL A 337 5.30 -7.76 -18.99
C VAL A 337 6.53 -7.00 -19.50
N THR A 338 7.71 -7.23 -18.95
CA THR A 338 8.95 -6.60 -19.44
C THR A 338 9.32 -7.05 -20.84
N ASP A 339 9.22 -8.34 -21.15
CA ASP A 339 9.42 -8.89 -22.50
C ASP A 339 8.45 -8.33 -23.54
N LEU A 340 7.27 -7.93 -23.10
CA LEU A 340 6.21 -7.36 -23.92
C LEU A 340 6.50 -5.94 -24.40
N PHE A 341 6.98 -5.09 -23.47
CA PHE A 341 7.33 -3.71 -23.82
C PHE A 341 8.60 -3.65 -24.68
N GLU A 342 9.54 -4.58 -24.47
CA GLU A 342 10.75 -4.68 -25.29
C GLU A 342 10.46 -5.24 -26.69
N LYS A 343 9.50 -6.17 -26.85
CA LYS A 343 9.19 -6.87 -28.09
C LYS A 343 7.96 -6.35 -28.86
N GLY A 344 7.29 -5.28 -28.34
CA GLY A 344 6.14 -4.64 -29.02
C GLY A 344 4.84 -5.46 -29.05
N LYS A 345 4.69 -6.47 -28.19
CA LYS A 345 3.53 -7.37 -28.13
C LYS A 345 2.42 -6.85 -27.21
N PHE A 346 1.83 -5.70 -27.53
CA PHE A 346 0.81 -5.03 -26.72
C PHE A 346 -0.42 -5.89 -26.37
N LEU A 347 -0.93 -6.70 -27.29
CA LEU A 347 -2.10 -7.56 -27.05
C LEU A 347 -1.83 -8.67 -26.03
N PHE A 348 -0.64 -9.21 -26.03
CA PHE A 348 -0.23 -10.20 -25.02
C PHE A 348 -0.13 -9.56 -23.61
N SER A 349 0.23 -8.27 -23.50
CA SER A 349 0.26 -7.53 -22.23
C SER A 349 -1.13 -7.35 -21.65
N LEU A 350 -2.09 -6.96 -22.47
CA LEU A 350 -3.47 -6.77 -22.04
C LEU A 350 -4.05 -8.07 -21.50
N GLN A 351 -3.79 -9.18 -22.16
CA GLN A 351 -4.22 -10.50 -21.71
C GLN A 351 -3.62 -10.88 -20.35
N ASN A 352 -2.33 -10.60 -20.11
CA ASN A 352 -1.68 -10.87 -18.84
C ASN A 352 -2.18 -9.94 -17.70
N ILE A 353 -2.40 -8.65 -17.99
CA ILE A 353 -2.99 -7.70 -17.04
C ILE A 353 -4.42 -8.15 -16.68
N LEU A 354 -5.21 -8.56 -17.64
CA LEU A 354 -6.56 -9.07 -17.39
C LEU A 354 -6.52 -10.38 -16.59
N HIS A 355 -5.62 -11.29 -16.93
CA HIS A 355 -5.43 -12.56 -16.22
C HIS A 355 -5.04 -12.36 -14.75
N PHE A 356 -4.26 -11.32 -14.47
CA PHE A 356 -3.85 -10.92 -13.13
C PHE A 356 -4.96 -10.17 -12.37
N SER A 357 -5.69 -9.27 -13.05
CA SER A 357 -6.72 -8.45 -12.43
C SER A 357 -8.04 -9.21 -12.21
N LEU A 358 -8.33 -10.22 -13.05
CA LEU A 358 -9.60 -10.95 -12.98
C LEU A 358 -9.84 -11.67 -11.65
N PRO A 359 -8.88 -12.42 -11.06
CA PRO A 359 -9.07 -13.03 -9.75
C PRO A 359 -9.30 -12.00 -8.64
N LEU A 360 -8.66 -10.82 -8.74
CA LEU A 360 -8.86 -9.72 -7.79
C LEU A 360 -10.26 -9.12 -7.91
N LEU A 361 -10.72 -8.92 -9.15
CA LEU A 361 -12.08 -8.44 -9.38
C LEU A 361 -13.10 -9.44 -8.86
N ILE A 362 -12.89 -10.74 -9.02
CA ILE A 362 -13.79 -11.76 -8.48
C ILE A 362 -13.81 -11.73 -6.96
N LEU A 363 -12.68 -11.47 -6.32
CA LEU A 363 -12.59 -11.34 -4.86
C LEU A 363 -13.28 -10.08 -4.34
N ILE A 364 -13.00 -8.92 -4.95
CA ILE A 364 -13.38 -7.59 -4.45
C ILE A 364 -14.75 -7.15 -4.98
N PHE A 365 -15.02 -7.36 -6.27
CA PHE A 365 -16.17 -6.79 -6.97
C PHE A 365 -17.52 -7.14 -6.32
N PRO A 366 -17.86 -8.40 -6.00
CA PRO A 366 -19.16 -8.71 -5.41
C PRO A 366 -19.38 -7.96 -4.09
N ILE A 367 -18.37 -7.95 -3.22
CA ILE A 367 -18.47 -7.36 -1.89
C ILE A 367 -18.66 -5.84 -1.99
N VAL A 368 -17.85 -5.17 -2.79
CA VAL A 368 -17.87 -3.71 -2.93
C VAL A 368 -19.07 -3.24 -3.75
N PHE A 369 -19.51 -4.00 -4.75
CA PHE A 369 -20.70 -3.73 -5.53
C PHE A 369 -21.95 -3.65 -4.64
N PHE A 370 -22.14 -4.59 -3.72
CA PHE A 370 -23.26 -4.57 -2.78
C PHE A 370 -23.07 -3.47 -1.71
N SER A 371 -21.87 -3.30 -1.16
CA SER A 371 -21.56 -2.26 -0.18
C SER A 371 -21.83 -0.85 -0.73
N SER A 372 -21.52 -0.60 -2.01
CA SER A 372 -21.68 0.72 -2.63
C SER A 372 -23.13 1.21 -2.73
N GLY A 373 -24.11 0.30 -2.66
CA GLY A 373 -25.53 0.63 -2.64
C GLY A 373 -26.01 1.18 -1.29
N ILE A 374 -25.29 0.94 -0.20
CA ILE A 374 -25.70 1.29 1.15
C ILE A 374 -25.75 2.81 1.32
N PHE A 375 -24.68 3.49 0.95
CA PHE A 375 -24.55 4.93 1.13
C PHE A 375 -25.67 5.77 0.45
N PRO A 376 -25.93 5.64 -0.86
CA PRO A 376 -27.00 6.40 -1.52
C PRO A 376 -28.39 6.05 -1.00
N THR A 377 -28.61 4.80 -0.57
CA THR A 377 -29.90 4.38 -0.01
C THR A 377 -30.16 4.95 1.38
N LEU A 378 -29.11 5.06 2.23
CA LEU A 378 -29.20 5.71 3.54
C LEU A 378 -29.48 7.21 3.43
N ILE A 379 -28.80 7.91 2.50
CA ILE A 379 -29.05 9.35 2.24
C ILE A 379 -30.51 9.56 1.90
N LYS A 380 -31.06 8.74 1.02
CA LYS A 380 -32.47 8.85 0.63
C LYS A 380 -33.39 8.53 1.80
N ASN A 381 -33.14 7.47 2.57
CA ASN A 381 -33.92 7.13 3.75
C ASN A 381 -34.00 8.31 4.74
N LEU A 382 -32.84 8.95 5.02
CA LEU A 382 -32.80 10.10 5.91
C LEU A 382 -33.50 11.32 5.32
N SER A 383 -33.46 11.54 4.00
CA SER A 383 -34.10 12.66 3.32
C SER A 383 -35.62 12.56 3.28
N GLU A 384 -36.18 11.36 3.43
CA GLU A 384 -37.64 11.13 3.52
C GLU A 384 -38.24 11.64 4.83
N HIS A 385 -37.44 11.91 5.86
CA HIS A 385 -37.82 12.49 7.15
C HIS A 385 -37.85 14.03 7.15
N ASN A 386 -38.22 14.67 6.04
CA ASN A 386 -38.31 16.14 5.87
C ASN A 386 -36.99 16.88 6.04
N ILE A 387 -35.87 16.20 5.78
CA ILE A 387 -34.53 16.74 5.82
C ILE A 387 -34.08 17.02 4.37
N SER A 388 -33.42 18.17 4.13
CA SER A 388 -32.91 18.47 2.80
C SER A 388 -31.84 17.45 2.39
N LEU A 389 -31.75 17.18 1.09
CA LEU A 389 -30.83 16.20 0.54
C LEU A 389 -29.37 16.51 0.92
N GLY A 390 -28.94 17.79 0.78
CA GLY A 390 -27.59 18.20 1.14
C GLY A 390 -27.26 17.97 2.63
N LYS A 391 -28.24 18.22 3.53
CA LYS A 391 -28.07 17.99 4.96
C LYS A 391 -28.03 16.49 5.29
N SER A 392 -28.89 15.68 4.67
CA SER A 392 -28.85 14.23 4.79
C SER A 392 -27.53 13.64 4.30
N THR A 393 -27.06 14.10 3.13
CA THR A 393 -25.76 13.69 2.58
C THR A 393 -24.63 14.02 3.53
N GLY A 394 -24.55 15.27 4.03
CA GLY A 394 -23.45 15.67 4.92
C GLY A 394 -23.44 14.90 6.25
N ILE A 395 -24.61 14.56 6.82
CA ILE A 395 -24.69 13.79 8.08
C ILE A 395 -24.24 12.34 7.84
N ILE A 396 -24.81 11.67 6.82
CA ILE A 396 -24.48 10.29 6.51
C ILE A 396 -23.02 10.16 6.08
N TYR A 397 -22.53 11.12 5.26
CA TYR A 397 -21.14 11.13 4.82
C TYR A 397 -20.16 11.26 5.98
N PHE A 398 -20.42 12.21 6.89
CA PHE A 398 -19.60 12.39 8.09
C PHE A 398 -19.59 11.14 8.95
N SER A 399 -20.76 10.59 9.29
CA SER A 399 -20.86 9.40 10.14
C SER A 399 -20.17 8.20 9.52
N ASN A 400 -20.41 7.95 8.24
CA ASN A 400 -19.75 6.88 7.49
C ASN A 400 -18.24 7.06 7.45
N SER A 401 -17.74 8.27 7.15
CA SER A 401 -16.30 8.57 7.09
C SER A 401 -15.59 8.42 8.44
N VAL A 402 -16.25 8.81 9.54
CA VAL A 402 -15.72 8.55 10.88
C VAL A 402 -15.65 7.05 11.14
N GLY A 403 -16.69 6.30 10.78
CA GLY A 403 -16.68 4.83 10.83
C GLY A 403 -15.52 4.23 10.03
N CYS A 404 -15.33 4.68 8.80
CA CYS A 404 -14.22 4.28 7.94
C CYS A 404 -12.85 4.54 8.59
N THR A 405 -12.66 5.71 9.19
CA THR A 405 -11.42 6.08 9.90
C THR A 405 -11.12 5.10 11.03
N PHE A 406 -12.11 4.84 11.87
CA PHE A 406 -11.96 3.87 12.97
C PHE A 406 -11.75 2.44 12.44
N GLY A 407 -12.47 2.02 11.41
CA GLY A 407 -12.32 0.72 10.76
C GLY A 407 -10.91 0.49 10.23
N SER A 408 -10.37 1.48 9.53
CA SER A 408 -9.01 1.44 9.00
C SER A 408 -7.94 1.38 10.10
N LEU A 409 -8.00 2.30 11.08
CA LEU A 409 -7.01 2.38 12.16
C LEU A 409 -7.07 1.16 13.09
N LEU A 410 -8.25 0.79 13.58
CA LEU A 410 -8.37 -0.34 14.50
C LEU A 410 -8.00 -1.65 13.83
N THR A 411 -8.42 -1.86 12.58
CA THR A 411 -8.07 -3.10 11.87
C THR A 411 -6.58 -3.18 11.58
N GLY A 412 -5.96 -2.10 11.10
CA GLY A 412 -4.54 -2.09 10.76
C GLY A 412 -3.59 -2.16 11.96
N PHE A 413 -3.90 -1.40 13.04
CA PHE A 413 -3.00 -1.24 14.18
C PHE A 413 -3.31 -2.16 15.37
N VAL A 414 -4.55 -2.64 15.50
CA VAL A 414 -4.98 -3.40 16.67
C VAL A 414 -5.42 -4.81 16.28
N VAL A 415 -6.41 -4.94 15.38
CA VAL A 415 -7.05 -6.23 15.14
C VAL A 415 -6.07 -7.20 14.45
N ILE A 416 -5.46 -6.80 13.33
CA ILE A 416 -4.50 -7.65 12.62
C ILE A 416 -3.30 -8.04 13.51
N PRO A 417 -2.64 -7.13 14.25
CA PRO A 417 -1.55 -7.50 15.14
C PRO A 417 -1.91 -8.44 16.28
N LEU A 418 -3.15 -8.36 16.79
CA LEU A 418 -3.59 -9.16 17.95
C LEU A 418 -4.09 -10.56 17.55
N VAL A 419 -4.90 -10.65 16.48
CA VAL A 419 -5.58 -11.92 16.15
C VAL A 419 -5.15 -12.49 14.80
N GLY A 420 -4.40 -11.74 14.00
CA GLY A 420 -4.01 -12.10 12.63
C GLY A 420 -5.09 -11.78 11.60
N TRP A 421 -4.71 -11.90 10.33
CA TRP A 421 -5.59 -11.56 9.19
C TRP A 421 -6.85 -12.41 9.12
N HIS A 422 -6.68 -13.73 9.31
CA HIS A 422 -7.74 -14.69 9.11
C HIS A 422 -8.90 -14.57 10.14
N PRO A 423 -8.65 -14.58 11.46
CA PRO A 423 -9.70 -14.35 12.45
C PRO A 423 -10.31 -12.95 12.34
N ALA A 424 -9.50 -11.93 11.99
CA ALA A 424 -9.99 -10.58 11.76
C ALA A 424 -11.04 -10.53 10.66
N LEU A 425 -10.81 -11.23 9.54
CA LEU A 425 -11.73 -11.28 8.43
C LEU A 425 -13.05 -11.98 8.81
N VAL A 426 -12.97 -13.08 9.59
CA VAL A 426 -14.16 -13.77 10.14
C VAL A 426 -14.98 -12.84 11.02
N VAL A 427 -14.33 -12.15 11.97
CA VAL A 427 -15.00 -11.23 12.88
C VAL A 427 -15.70 -10.10 12.13
N VAL A 428 -15.03 -9.47 11.16
CA VAL A 428 -15.60 -8.38 10.37
C VAL A 428 -16.75 -8.87 9.48
N SER A 429 -16.63 -10.07 8.90
CA SER A 429 -17.71 -10.71 8.12
C SER A 429 -18.95 -10.98 8.98
N LEU A 430 -18.78 -11.58 10.16
CA LEU A 430 -19.87 -11.83 11.12
C LEU A 430 -20.50 -10.53 11.62
N LEU A 431 -19.68 -9.52 11.92
CA LEU A 431 -20.15 -8.19 12.32
C LEU A 431 -21.01 -7.55 11.21
N SER A 432 -20.64 -7.72 9.95
CA SER A 432 -21.41 -7.23 8.80
C SER A 432 -22.79 -7.89 8.71
N VAL A 433 -22.84 -9.22 8.85
CA VAL A 433 -24.10 -9.97 8.89
C VAL A 433 -24.96 -9.51 10.08
N PHE A 434 -24.36 -9.41 11.27
CA PHE A 434 -25.06 -8.99 12.49
C PHE A 434 -25.66 -7.59 12.37
N VAL A 435 -24.87 -6.61 11.94
CA VAL A 435 -25.31 -5.21 11.76
C VAL A 435 -26.42 -5.11 10.73
N GLY A 436 -26.31 -5.83 9.61
CA GLY A 436 -27.34 -5.88 8.58
C GLY A 436 -28.64 -6.49 9.10
N THR A 437 -28.57 -7.64 9.78
CA THR A 437 -29.75 -8.32 10.34
C THR A 437 -30.41 -7.52 11.45
N ALA A 438 -29.64 -6.97 12.38
CA ALA A 438 -30.15 -6.13 13.46
C ALA A 438 -30.88 -4.90 12.91
N GLY A 439 -30.32 -4.25 11.88
CA GLY A 439 -30.95 -3.10 11.21
C GLY A 439 -32.25 -3.46 10.53
N PHE A 440 -32.31 -4.59 9.86
CA PHE A 440 -33.51 -5.10 9.22
C PHE A 440 -34.64 -5.33 10.24
N PHE A 441 -34.39 -5.99 11.36
CA PHE A 441 -35.36 -6.24 12.39
C PHE A 441 -35.83 -4.94 13.08
N TYR A 442 -34.90 -4.05 13.43
CA TYR A 442 -35.19 -2.79 14.12
C TYR A 442 -36.22 -1.94 13.35
N LEU A 443 -36.12 -1.80 12.03
CA LEU A 443 -37.04 -1.01 11.24
C LEU A 443 -38.43 -1.69 11.07
N ARG A 444 -38.51 -3.01 11.24
CA ARG A 444 -39.74 -3.75 11.07
C ARG A 444 -40.56 -3.93 12.34
N LEU A 445 -39.97 -3.81 13.53
CA LEU A 445 -40.67 -3.91 14.81
C LEU A 445 -41.90 -3.01 14.91
N PRO A 446 -41.91 -1.73 14.50
CA PRO A 446 -43.10 -0.87 14.53
C PRO A 446 -44.12 -1.19 13.43
N LEU A 447 -43.73 -1.87 12.34
CA LEU A 447 -44.57 -2.20 11.19
C LEU A 447 -45.37 -3.51 11.37
N ILE A 448 -44.95 -4.35 12.33
CA ILE A 448 -45.60 -5.64 12.62
C ILE A 448 -47.03 -5.45 13.05
N ASN A 449 -47.39 -4.32 13.69
CA ASN A 449 -48.74 -4.02 14.14
C ASN A 449 -49.69 -3.55 13.01
N LYS A 450 -49.21 -3.35 11.78
CA LYS A 450 -50.06 -2.82 10.67
C LYS A 450 -50.09 -3.66 9.40
N PHE A 451 -49.32 -4.74 9.24
CA PHE A 451 -49.26 -5.51 7.99
C PHE A 451 -49.42 -7.03 8.20
N LYS A 452 -50.14 -7.67 7.27
CA LYS A 452 -50.46 -9.11 7.24
C LYS A 452 -49.18 -9.98 7.47
N GLN A 453 -49.24 -10.87 8.42
CA GLN A 453 -48.24 -11.84 8.88
C GLN A 453 -47.52 -12.65 7.78
N SER A 454 -48.12 -12.81 6.59
CA SER A 454 -47.59 -13.69 5.53
C SER A 454 -46.26 -13.24 4.89
N ILE A 455 -46.02 -11.92 4.75
CA ILE A 455 -44.80 -11.38 4.12
C ILE A 455 -43.62 -11.41 5.11
N PHE A 456 -43.88 -11.19 6.39
CA PHE A 456 -42.86 -11.25 7.45
C PHE A 456 -42.28 -12.66 7.60
N LEU A 457 -43.11 -13.70 7.54
CA LEU A 457 -42.65 -15.09 7.60
C LEU A 457 -41.70 -15.44 6.44
N ARG A 458 -41.99 -15.02 5.21
CA ARG A 458 -41.13 -15.29 4.04
C ARG A 458 -39.71 -14.71 4.21
N TYR A 459 -39.59 -13.46 4.66
CA TYR A 459 -38.26 -12.83 4.82
C TYR A 459 -37.53 -13.32 6.07
N LYS A 460 -38.21 -13.72 7.14
CA LYS A 460 -37.62 -14.34 8.32
C LYS A 460 -36.91 -15.64 7.93
N TYR A 461 -37.54 -16.49 7.16
CA TYR A 461 -36.93 -17.74 6.70
C TYR A 461 -35.78 -17.51 5.73
N LEU A 462 -35.87 -16.51 4.87
CA LEU A 462 -34.76 -16.14 4.00
C LEU A 462 -33.52 -15.68 4.80
N TYR A 463 -33.70 -14.90 5.85
CA TYR A 463 -32.62 -14.47 6.73
C TYR A 463 -32.01 -15.62 7.53
N ILE A 464 -32.87 -16.48 8.09
CA ILE A 464 -32.40 -17.69 8.79
C ILE A 464 -31.63 -18.59 7.81
N LEU A 465 -32.10 -18.73 6.59
CA LEU A 465 -31.41 -19.49 5.53
C LEU A 465 -30.06 -18.86 5.18
N ILE A 466 -29.99 -17.54 5.01
CA ILE A 466 -28.74 -16.82 4.79
C ILE A 466 -27.76 -17.06 5.95
N CYS A 467 -28.20 -16.92 7.19
CA CYS A 467 -27.34 -17.17 8.35
C CYS A 467 -26.88 -18.64 8.43
N LEU A 468 -27.78 -19.59 8.17
CA LEU A 468 -27.49 -21.02 8.18
C LEU A 468 -26.54 -21.46 7.06
N ILE A 469 -26.54 -20.77 5.92
CA ILE A 469 -25.62 -21.05 4.82
C ILE A 469 -24.28 -20.33 5.04
N VAL A 470 -24.33 -19.11 5.54
CA VAL A 470 -23.15 -18.24 5.68
C VAL A 470 -22.24 -18.67 6.81
N ILE A 471 -22.79 -19.09 7.96
CA ILE A 471 -21.98 -19.52 9.10
C ILE A 471 -21.14 -20.77 8.76
N PRO A 472 -21.69 -21.85 8.18
CA PRO A 472 -20.91 -23.00 7.75
C PRO A 472 -19.91 -22.66 6.63
N LEU A 473 -20.29 -21.80 5.66
CA LEU A 473 -19.40 -21.34 4.60
C LEU A 473 -18.22 -20.52 5.16
N ILE A 474 -18.47 -19.66 6.16
CA ILE A 474 -17.42 -18.95 6.89
C ILE A 474 -16.47 -19.96 7.55
N LEU A 475 -17.01 -20.89 8.31
CA LEU A 475 -16.23 -21.88 9.03
C LEU A 475 -15.42 -22.77 8.07
N PHE A 476 -16.01 -23.19 6.95
CA PHE A 476 -15.38 -24.05 5.95
C PHE A 476 -14.31 -23.31 5.12
N SER A 477 -14.62 -22.11 4.62
CA SER A 477 -13.67 -21.32 3.81
C SER A 477 -12.40 -20.94 4.56
N PHE A 478 -12.47 -20.91 5.87
CA PHE A 478 -11.37 -20.48 6.73
C PHE A 478 -10.59 -21.64 7.38
N SER A 479 -11.03 -22.88 7.23
CA SER A 479 -10.26 -24.03 7.74
C SER A 479 -9.14 -24.50 6.80
N ASP A 480 -9.02 -23.86 5.61
CA ASP A 480 -8.10 -24.35 4.58
C ASP A 480 -6.64 -24.01 4.92
N ARG A 481 -5.87 -25.04 5.24
CA ARG A 481 -4.41 -24.99 5.41
C ARG A 481 -3.72 -24.32 4.22
N LYS A 482 -4.27 -24.42 3.00
CA LYS A 482 -3.68 -23.87 1.78
C LYS A 482 -3.56 -22.36 1.79
N ILE A 483 -4.54 -21.61 2.38
CA ILE A 483 -4.43 -20.15 2.55
C ILE A 483 -3.24 -19.81 3.43
N LYS A 484 -3.13 -20.46 4.59
CA LYS A 484 -2.03 -20.23 5.51
C LYS A 484 -0.68 -20.49 4.84
N TYR A 485 -0.58 -21.57 4.05
CA TYR A 485 0.63 -21.86 3.27
C TYR A 485 0.93 -20.79 2.24
N LYS A 486 -0.07 -20.34 1.49
CA LYS A 486 0.11 -19.27 0.49
C LYS A 486 0.50 -17.94 1.12
N LEU A 487 -0.10 -17.58 2.24
CA LEU A 487 0.29 -16.39 3.01
C LEU A 487 1.73 -16.50 3.54
N ALA A 488 2.11 -17.70 3.98
CA ALA A 488 3.42 -17.96 4.53
C ALA A 488 4.52 -17.94 3.46
N THR A 489 4.29 -18.62 2.31
CA THR A 489 5.34 -18.96 1.34
C THR A 489 5.08 -18.43 -0.07
N GLY A 490 3.96 -17.76 -0.32
CA GLY A 490 3.54 -17.34 -1.67
C GLY A 490 3.03 -18.48 -2.55
N GLN A 491 3.39 -19.71 -2.22
CA GLN A 491 3.05 -20.92 -2.99
C GLN A 491 2.52 -22.02 -2.07
N TYR A 492 1.72 -22.93 -2.60
CA TYR A 492 1.30 -24.13 -1.89
C TYR A 492 2.11 -25.34 -2.35
N SER A 493 2.77 -26.01 -1.41
CA SER A 493 3.41 -27.29 -1.65
C SER A 493 3.01 -28.28 -0.53
N PRO A 494 2.44 -29.44 -0.87
CA PRO A 494 2.01 -30.43 0.12
C PRO A 494 3.17 -31.09 0.87
N HIS A 495 4.40 -31.00 0.32
CA HIS A 495 5.61 -31.62 0.87
C HIS A 495 6.39 -30.72 1.85
N ILE A 496 5.92 -29.50 2.07
CA ILE A 496 6.57 -28.53 2.93
C ILE A 496 5.72 -28.36 4.19
N SER A 497 6.33 -28.46 5.38
CA SER A 497 5.66 -28.20 6.64
C SER A 497 6.01 -26.81 7.18
N ILE A 498 5.03 -26.05 7.66
CA ILE A 498 5.27 -24.78 8.37
C ILE A 498 5.61 -25.15 9.82
N VAL A 499 6.83 -24.83 10.26
CA VAL A 499 7.32 -25.09 11.61
C VAL A 499 7.28 -23.85 12.51
N SER A 500 7.27 -22.64 11.93
CA SER A 500 7.05 -21.39 12.65
C SER A 500 6.26 -20.44 11.78
N TYR A 501 5.31 -19.72 12.39
CA TYR A 501 4.47 -18.74 11.70
C TYR A 501 4.20 -17.57 12.64
N GLN A 502 4.56 -16.39 12.21
CA GLN A 502 4.34 -15.13 12.92
C GLN A 502 3.61 -14.15 12.02
N GLU A 503 2.57 -13.56 12.57
CA GLU A 503 1.80 -12.55 11.88
C GLU A 503 1.65 -11.31 12.77
N GLY A 504 1.81 -10.11 12.21
CA GLY A 504 1.71 -8.87 12.96
C GLY A 504 1.52 -7.66 12.07
N SER A 505 1.83 -6.48 12.57
CA SER A 505 1.58 -5.21 11.87
C SER A 505 2.40 -5.06 10.58
N THR A 506 3.63 -5.60 10.56
CA THR A 506 4.53 -5.40 9.43
C THR A 506 4.39 -6.48 8.35
N GLY A 507 3.80 -7.61 8.67
CA GLY A 507 3.67 -8.66 7.67
C GLY A 507 3.43 -10.04 8.26
N VAL A 508 3.77 -11.03 7.46
CA VAL A 508 3.80 -12.44 7.83
C VAL A 508 5.24 -12.92 7.67
N ALA A 509 5.76 -13.57 8.70
CA ALA A 509 7.02 -14.31 8.60
C ALA A 509 6.76 -15.79 8.90
N ALA A 510 7.38 -16.66 8.14
CA ALA A 510 7.20 -18.09 8.31
C ALA A 510 8.51 -18.84 8.10
N VAL A 511 8.62 -19.97 8.79
CA VAL A 511 9.66 -20.97 8.55
C VAL A 511 9.00 -22.25 8.10
N THR A 512 9.51 -22.78 7.01
CA THR A 512 9.10 -24.09 6.52
C THR A 512 10.25 -25.08 6.64
N GLU A 513 9.90 -26.31 6.91
CA GLU A 513 10.82 -27.43 6.92
C GLU A 513 10.68 -28.25 5.63
N GLU A 514 11.79 -28.45 4.95
CA GLU A 514 11.88 -29.30 3.76
C GLU A 514 12.90 -30.40 4.01
N LYS A 515 12.46 -31.65 3.88
CA LYS A 515 13.35 -32.81 3.99
C LYS A 515 13.97 -33.12 2.63
N ARG A 516 15.30 -33.03 2.50
CA ARG A 516 16.08 -33.37 1.33
C ARG A 516 16.97 -34.58 1.62
N GLY A 517 16.45 -35.75 1.41
CA GLY A 517 17.11 -37.00 1.81
C GLY A 517 17.33 -37.05 3.34
N ARG A 518 18.59 -37.13 3.79
CA ARG A 518 18.96 -37.13 5.22
C ARG A 518 19.12 -35.72 5.82
N SER A 519 19.06 -34.68 5.02
CA SER A 519 19.23 -33.29 5.48
C SER A 519 17.88 -32.58 5.64
N VAL A 520 17.79 -31.71 6.64
CA VAL A 520 16.67 -30.82 6.88
C VAL A 520 17.10 -29.42 6.49
N VAL A 521 16.29 -28.78 5.66
CA VAL A 521 16.46 -27.38 5.25
C VAL A 521 15.30 -26.58 5.81
N LEU A 522 15.61 -25.51 6.54
CA LEU A 522 14.64 -24.53 7.00
C LEU A 522 14.65 -23.35 6.04
N ASN A 523 13.53 -23.13 5.38
CA ASN A 523 13.35 -21.96 4.50
C ASN A 523 12.60 -20.88 5.25
N VAL A 524 13.13 -19.66 5.24
CA VAL A 524 12.57 -18.46 5.88
C VAL A 524 11.90 -17.61 4.82
N TYR A 525 10.65 -17.22 5.10
CA TYR A 525 9.83 -16.39 4.24
C TYR A 525 9.37 -15.14 4.96
N SER A 526 9.24 -14.04 4.20
CA SER A 526 8.59 -12.80 4.64
C SER A 526 7.59 -12.37 3.58
N ASN A 527 6.34 -12.15 3.99
CA ASN A 527 5.25 -11.75 3.09
C ASN A 527 5.15 -12.62 1.83
N GLY A 528 5.22 -13.94 2.01
CA GLY A 528 5.17 -14.90 0.92
C GLY A 528 6.45 -15.02 0.07
N GLN A 529 7.47 -14.20 0.32
CA GLN A 529 8.73 -14.21 -0.42
C GLN A 529 9.81 -14.98 0.31
N TYR A 530 10.55 -15.81 -0.43
CA TYR A 530 11.70 -16.54 0.07
C TYR A 530 12.85 -15.60 0.40
N MET A 531 13.30 -15.60 1.67
CA MET A 531 14.34 -14.71 2.17
C MET A 531 15.67 -15.43 2.35
N SER A 532 15.64 -16.62 2.95
CA SER A 532 16.84 -17.33 3.38
C SER A 532 16.58 -18.82 3.59
N ALA A 533 17.64 -19.61 3.60
CA ALA A 533 17.62 -21.00 4.02
C ALA A 533 18.69 -21.29 5.07
N LEU A 534 18.42 -22.26 5.94
CA LEU A 534 19.35 -22.74 6.96
C LEU A 534 19.48 -24.26 6.85
N PRO A 535 20.65 -24.81 7.13
CA PRO A 535 21.88 -24.13 7.61
C PRO A 535 22.64 -23.37 6.54
N ASN A 536 22.40 -23.62 5.26
CA ASN A 536 23.22 -23.12 4.17
C ASN A 536 22.46 -22.17 3.26
N HIS A 537 22.90 -20.92 3.21
CA HIS A 537 22.45 -19.96 2.21
C HIS A 537 23.65 -19.24 1.61
N PRO A 538 24.05 -19.61 0.38
CA PRO A 538 25.31 -19.13 -0.21
C PRO A 538 25.45 -17.61 -0.19
N ARG A 539 24.40 -16.88 -0.56
CA ARG A 539 24.39 -15.41 -0.61
C ARG A 539 24.63 -14.77 0.77
N HIS A 540 23.98 -15.26 1.82
CA HIS A 540 24.13 -14.70 3.17
C HIS A 540 25.53 -14.98 3.75
N THR A 541 26.06 -16.19 3.50
CA THR A 541 27.45 -16.51 3.83
C THR A 541 28.42 -15.61 3.10
N TYR A 542 28.17 -15.36 1.82
CA TYR A 542 28.99 -14.48 0.98
C TYR A 542 29.02 -13.04 1.48
N LEU A 543 27.83 -12.47 1.80
CA LEU A 543 27.68 -11.14 2.38
C LEU A 543 28.47 -10.94 3.68
N ALA A 544 28.49 -11.95 4.54
CA ALA A 544 29.18 -11.89 5.82
C ALA A 544 30.69 -12.15 5.67
N THR A 545 31.11 -12.85 4.63
CA THR A 545 32.52 -13.27 4.47
C THR A 545 33.41 -12.16 3.95
N LEU A 546 32.99 -11.40 2.95
CA LEU A 546 33.83 -10.33 2.35
C LEU A 546 34.19 -9.24 3.35
N PRO A 547 33.31 -8.72 4.21
CA PRO A 547 33.69 -7.75 5.25
C PRO A 547 34.75 -8.30 6.20
N ARG A 548 34.69 -9.61 6.53
CA ARG A 548 35.66 -10.25 7.43
C ARG A 548 37.09 -10.35 6.85
N MET A 549 37.24 -10.18 5.53
CA MET A 549 38.56 -10.10 4.88
C MET A 549 39.23 -8.73 5.05
N GLN A 550 38.54 -7.70 5.54
CA GLN A 550 39.15 -6.39 5.86
C GLN A 550 40.17 -6.51 6.96
N LYS A 551 41.17 -5.61 6.94
CA LYS A 551 42.17 -5.50 7.99
C LYS A 551 41.58 -5.07 9.32
N LYS A 552 40.69 -4.08 9.32
CA LYS A 552 39.97 -3.59 10.48
C LYS A 552 38.49 -3.90 10.35
N LEU A 553 37.89 -4.57 11.35
CA LEU A 553 36.48 -4.88 11.39
C LEU A 553 36.05 -5.01 12.86
N SER A 554 35.61 -3.93 13.46
CA SER A 554 35.17 -3.89 14.86
C SER A 554 33.72 -3.49 15.00
N SER A 555 33.26 -2.52 14.22
CA SER A 555 31.88 -2.01 14.25
C SER A 555 31.22 -2.20 12.89
N VAL A 556 30.08 -2.88 12.87
CA VAL A 556 29.35 -3.26 11.65
C VAL A 556 27.90 -2.83 11.75
N MET A 557 27.37 -2.30 10.66
CA MET A 557 25.92 -2.15 10.48
C MET A 557 25.44 -3.18 9.45
N LEU A 558 24.44 -3.99 9.83
CA LEU A 558 23.80 -4.98 8.96
C LEU A 558 22.36 -4.55 8.66
N LEU A 559 22.07 -4.25 7.42
CA LEU A 559 20.75 -3.85 6.94
C LEU A 559 20.02 -5.07 6.37
N GLY A 560 18.94 -5.49 7.04
CA GLY A 560 18.18 -6.69 6.72
C GLY A 560 18.74 -7.97 7.37
N LEU A 561 17.94 -8.59 8.24
CA LEU A 561 18.32 -9.80 8.99
C LEU A 561 18.14 -11.08 8.17
N GLY A 562 17.08 -11.15 7.35
CA GLY A 562 16.70 -12.38 6.66
C GLY A 562 16.46 -13.53 7.66
N GLY A 563 17.17 -14.65 7.51
CA GLY A 563 17.13 -15.77 8.45
C GLY A 563 18.19 -15.70 9.57
N GLY A 564 18.84 -14.57 9.78
CA GLY A 564 19.89 -14.39 10.80
C GLY A 564 21.25 -15.01 10.45
N ARG A 565 21.39 -15.58 9.25
CA ARG A 565 22.64 -16.29 8.88
C ARG A 565 23.83 -15.36 8.72
N SER A 566 23.67 -14.21 8.03
CA SER A 566 24.74 -13.22 7.89
C SER A 566 25.22 -12.69 9.25
N LEU A 567 24.29 -12.48 10.18
CA LEU A 567 24.57 -12.04 11.54
C LEU A 567 25.40 -13.09 12.30
N ALA A 568 24.97 -14.38 12.25
CA ALA A 568 25.69 -15.46 12.89
C ALA A 568 27.13 -15.64 12.34
N ASP A 569 27.28 -15.50 11.02
CA ASP A 569 28.61 -15.60 10.39
C ASP A 569 29.52 -14.41 10.75
N LEU A 570 28.99 -13.20 10.87
CA LEU A 570 29.75 -12.02 11.35
C LEU A 570 30.22 -12.18 12.80
N LEU A 571 29.35 -12.69 13.67
CA LEU A 571 29.65 -12.95 15.09
C LEU A 571 30.74 -14.01 15.28
N SER A 572 30.96 -14.87 14.30
CA SER A 572 32.06 -15.85 14.33
C SER A 572 33.46 -15.19 14.21
N ASP A 573 33.54 -13.91 13.87
CA ASP A 573 34.77 -13.13 13.86
C ASP A 573 34.93 -12.38 15.20
N LYS A 574 35.92 -12.78 16.00
CA LYS A 574 36.20 -12.19 17.32
C LYS A 574 36.65 -10.71 17.28
N ARG A 575 37.04 -10.20 16.11
CA ARG A 575 37.36 -8.76 15.93
C ARG A 575 36.13 -7.88 15.97
N VAL A 576 34.96 -8.43 15.60
CA VAL A 576 33.68 -7.71 15.62
C VAL A 576 33.23 -7.56 17.08
N ARG A 577 33.12 -6.31 17.53
CA ARG A 577 32.78 -5.94 18.91
C ARG A 577 31.37 -5.35 19.00
N ASN A 578 30.87 -4.74 17.93
CA ASN A 578 29.56 -4.09 17.90
C ASN A 578 28.89 -4.31 16.55
N ILE A 579 27.67 -4.81 16.56
CA ILE A 579 26.83 -4.95 15.39
C ILE A 579 25.52 -4.25 15.63
N VAL A 580 25.18 -3.28 14.77
CA VAL A 580 23.85 -2.71 14.68
C VAL A 580 23.10 -3.46 13.57
N ALA A 581 22.18 -4.31 13.96
CA ALA A 581 21.35 -5.08 13.04
C ALA A 581 20.01 -4.36 12.85
N VAL A 582 19.68 -4.04 11.60
CA VAL A 582 18.50 -3.26 11.24
C VAL A 582 17.50 -4.14 10.50
N ASP A 583 16.30 -4.23 11.00
CA ASP A 583 15.18 -4.84 10.27
C ASP A 583 13.87 -4.11 10.63
N TRP A 584 12.95 -4.01 9.68
CA TRP A 584 11.67 -3.36 9.94
C TRP A 584 10.59 -4.36 10.41
N SER A 585 10.79 -5.67 10.15
CA SER A 585 9.82 -6.72 10.45
C SER A 585 10.03 -7.33 11.82
N ARG A 586 9.12 -7.03 12.74
CA ARG A 586 9.07 -7.68 14.07
C ARG A 586 8.83 -9.19 13.96
N GLU A 587 8.09 -9.60 12.94
CA GLU A 587 7.76 -10.99 12.69
C GLU A 587 8.99 -11.79 12.27
N ILE A 588 9.89 -11.20 11.48
CA ILE A 588 11.18 -11.82 11.12
C ILE A 588 12.06 -12.00 12.37
N VAL A 589 12.14 -11.00 13.24
CA VAL A 589 12.92 -11.11 14.49
C VAL A 589 12.38 -12.24 15.35
N LYS A 590 11.07 -12.32 15.58
CA LYS A 590 10.44 -13.41 16.34
C LYS A 590 10.69 -14.79 15.72
N VAL A 591 10.70 -14.88 14.39
CA VAL A 591 11.02 -16.12 13.69
C VAL A 591 12.47 -16.51 13.88
N ILE A 592 13.42 -15.56 13.82
CA ILE A 592 14.84 -15.85 14.05
C ILE A 592 15.09 -16.34 15.49
N GLU A 593 14.33 -15.83 16.46
CA GLU A 593 14.37 -16.25 17.86
C GLU A 593 13.65 -17.59 18.12
N SER A 594 12.90 -18.11 17.15
CA SER A 594 12.17 -19.36 17.32
C SER A 594 13.09 -20.58 17.34
N GLU A 595 12.72 -21.59 18.13
CA GLU A 595 13.52 -22.79 18.38
C GLU A 595 14.00 -23.50 17.10
N PRO A 596 13.19 -23.67 16.03
CA PRO A 596 13.69 -24.30 14.81
C PRO A 596 14.88 -23.58 14.20
N ILE A 597 14.90 -22.24 14.24
CA ILE A 597 15.98 -21.41 13.66
C ILE A 597 17.19 -21.38 14.59
N THR A 598 16.99 -21.23 15.89
CA THR A 598 18.09 -21.07 16.87
C THR A 598 18.99 -22.30 16.94
N LYS A 599 18.45 -23.50 16.65
CA LYS A 599 19.25 -24.72 16.50
C LYS A 599 20.32 -24.63 15.43
N PHE A 600 20.08 -23.87 14.36
CA PHE A 600 21.01 -23.76 13.22
C PHE A 600 21.89 -22.51 13.25
N ASN A 601 21.43 -21.42 13.84
CA ASN A 601 22.14 -20.14 13.84
C ASN A 601 22.68 -19.72 15.23
N HIS A 602 22.49 -20.56 16.26
CA HIS A 602 22.97 -20.34 17.64
C HIS A 602 22.46 -19.05 18.28
N ASN A 603 21.21 -18.65 17.95
CA ASN A 603 20.56 -17.45 18.48
C ASN A 603 21.42 -16.18 18.42
N PRO A 604 21.75 -15.70 17.23
CA PRO A 604 22.69 -14.57 17.09
C PRO A 604 22.13 -13.24 17.64
N LEU A 605 20.83 -13.15 17.88
CA LEU A 605 20.18 -11.96 18.45
C LEU A 605 20.41 -11.85 19.96
N ALA A 606 20.72 -12.94 20.65
CA ALA A 606 21.05 -12.93 22.07
C ALA A 606 22.52 -12.58 22.37
N ASP A 607 23.38 -12.43 21.35
CA ASP A 607 24.77 -12.06 21.55
C ASP A 607 24.88 -10.61 22.03
N PRO A 608 25.58 -10.29 23.14
CA PRO A 608 25.68 -8.95 23.71
C PRO A 608 26.32 -7.92 22.79
N ARG A 609 26.99 -8.34 21.74
CA ARG A 609 27.57 -7.45 20.71
C ARG A 609 26.53 -6.95 19.73
N VAL A 610 25.31 -7.50 19.74
CA VAL A 610 24.25 -7.17 18.78
C VAL A 610 23.23 -6.21 19.41
N ARG A 611 23.04 -5.10 18.73
CA ARG A 611 21.94 -4.18 18.99
C ARG A 611 20.96 -4.24 17.82
N ILE A 612 19.71 -4.59 18.07
CA ILE A 612 18.67 -4.63 17.06
C ILE A 612 18.00 -3.27 16.97
N GLU A 613 17.89 -2.76 15.76
CA GLU A 613 17.17 -1.56 15.41
C GLU A 613 15.94 -1.91 14.56
N MET A 614 14.74 -1.94 15.22
CA MET A 614 13.46 -2.27 14.59
C MET A 614 12.90 -1.08 13.83
N ALA A 615 13.41 -0.76 12.65
CA ALA A 615 12.94 0.34 11.81
C ALA A 615 13.36 0.17 10.35
N ASP A 616 12.83 1.05 9.52
CA ASP A 616 13.27 1.18 8.12
C ASP A 616 14.76 1.55 8.05
N ALA A 617 15.50 0.84 7.18
CA ALA A 617 16.95 0.97 7.06
C ALA A 617 17.38 2.40 6.69
N ARG A 618 16.62 3.08 5.82
CA ARG A 618 16.93 4.44 5.40
C ARG A 618 16.84 5.43 6.56
N LYS A 619 15.80 5.29 7.39
CA LYS A 619 15.60 6.11 8.58
C LYS A 619 16.73 5.90 9.57
N VAL A 620 17.12 4.64 9.81
CA VAL A 620 18.23 4.30 10.72
C VAL A 620 19.53 4.91 10.21
N VAL A 621 19.88 4.67 8.94
CA VAL A 621 21.12 5.20 8.34
C VAL A 621 21.15 6.72 8.42
N SER A 622 20.05 7.40 8.09
CA SER A 622 19.95 8.86 8.18
C SER A 622 20.15 9.37 9.62
N SER A 623 19.53 8.72 10.62
CA SER A 623 19.70 9.06 12.03
C SER A 623 21.12 8.89 12.51
N TYR A 624 21.80 7.80 12.12
CA TYR A 624 23.21 7.58 12.47
C TYR A 624 24.14 8.59 11.77
N ALA A 625 23.83 8.97 10.52
CA ALA A 625 24.57 10.00 9.80
C ALA A 625 24.48 11.38 10.50
N GLN A 626 23.29 11.74 10.99
CA GLN A 626 23.08 12.98 11.77
C GLN A 626 23.85 12.97 13.11
N ARG A 627 23.94 11.81 13.77
CA ARG A 627 24.67 11.62 15.04
C ARG A 627 26.18 11.43 14.85
N SER A 628 26.67 11.45 13.62
CA SER A 628 28.09 11.24 13.26
C SER A 628 28.67 9.90 13.77
N VAL A 629 27.82 8.87 13.96
CA VAL A 629 28.28 7.53 14.34
C VAL A 629 28.76 6.79 13.10
N ARG A 630 29.92 6.14 13.19
CA ARG A 630 30.58 5.53 12.03
C ARG A 630 30.94 4.06 12.26
N PHE A 631 30.89 3.29 11.16
CA PHE A 631 31.13 1.85 11.09
C PHE A 631 32.32 1.51 10.20
N ASP A 632 33.00 0.39 10.49
CA ASP A 632 34.06 -0.15 9.63
C ASP A 632 33.46 -0.83 8.38
N ALA A 633 32.24 -1.38 8.52
CA ALA A 633 31.51 -1.98 7.41
C ALA A 633 30.01 -1.68 7.55
N VAL A 634 29.38 -1.38 6.42
CA VAL A 634 27.92 -1.36 6.26
C VAL A 634 27.55 -2.42 5.24
N ILE A 635 26.70 -3.37 5.63
CA ILE A 635 26.33 -4.54 4.84
C ILE A 635 24.86 -4.43 4.48
N ASP A 636 24.58 -4.36 3.19
CA ASP A 636 23.23 -4.24 2.66
C ASP A 636 22.73 -5.59 2.14
N ASN A 637 21.80 -6.16 2.91
CA ASN A 637 21.09 -7.39 2.58
C ASN A 637 19.64 -7.09 2.11
N LEU A 638 19.33 -5.86 1.69
CA LEU A 638 18.02 -5.42 1.23
C LEU A 638 17.86 -5.76 -0.26
N CYS A 639 17.20 -6.87 -0.57
CA CYS A 639 17.38 -7.57 -1.84
C CYS A 639 16.36 -7.28 -2.92
N PHE A 640 15.13 -6.89 -2.58
CA PHE A 640 14.05 -6.88 -3.57
C PHE A 640 13.74 -5.46 -4.07
N PRO A 641 14.13 -5.12 -5.32
CA PRO A 641 13.96 -3.76 -5.86
C PRO A 641 12.50 -3.39 -6.10
N HIS A 642 11.62 -4.37 -6.30
CA HIS A 642 10.18 -4.18 -6.55
C HIS A 642 9.34 -4.00 -5.29
N TRP A 643 9.95 -4.15 -4.09
CA TRP A 643 9.22 -3.89 -2.85
C TRP A 643 8.99 -2.40 -2.66
N PRO A 644 7.84 -2.03 -2.07
CA PRO A 644 7.55 -0.64 -1.75
C PRO A 644 8.59 -0.07 -0.79
N GLY A 645 9.20 1.06 -1.15
CA GLY A 645 10.31 1.66 -0.40
C GLY A 645 11.70 1.24 -0.84
N ALA A 646 11.84 0.18 -1.65
CA ALA A 646 13.15 -0.30 -2.10
C ALA A 646 13.91 0.71 -2.96
N GLY A 647 13.23 1.55 -3.73
CA GLY A 647 13.86 2.64 -4.48
C GLY A 647 14.55 3.65 -3.58
N GLY A 648 14.01 3.91 -2.41
CA GLY A 648 14.59 4.81 -1.43
C GLY A 648 15.92 4.32 -0.85
N VAL A 649 16.13 3.01 -0.74
CA VAL A 649 17.42 2.43 -0.28
C VAL A 649 18.39 2.14 -1.42
N LYS A 650 18.07 2.60 -2.64
CA LYS A 650 18.96 2.54 -3.83
C LYS A 650 19.19 3.91 -4.45
N SER A 651 18.68 4.96 -3.80
CA SER A 651 18.83 6.34 -4.26
C SER A 651 20.21 6.92 -3.91
N ILE A 652 20.61 7.95 -4.64
CA ILE A 652 21.85 8.69 -4.36
C ILE A 652 21.84 9.27 -2.95
N GLN A 653 20.70 9.76 -2.46
CA GLN A 653 20.54 10.32 -1.11
C GLN A 653 20.83 9.28 -0.01
N PHE A 654 20.40 8.04 -0.24
CA PHE A 654 20.70 6.94 0.67
C PHE A 654 22.18 6.59 0.65
N PHE A 655 22.80 6.49 -0.52
CA PHE A 655 24.21 6.18 -0.65
C PHE A 655 25.11 7.28 -0.06
N GLU A 656 24.74 8.55 -0.18
CA GLU A 656 25.41 9.65 0.51
C GLU A 656 25.31 9.52 2.04
N SER A 657 24.17 9.09 2.54
CA SER A 657 23.97 8.83 3.97
C SER A 657 24.81 7.64 4.44
N ILE A 658 24.91 6.57 3.65
CA ILE A 658 25.81 5.43 3.88
C ILE A 658 27.27 5.91 3.95
N LYS A 659 27.72 6.74 3.01
CA LYS A 659 29.08 7.28 3.00
C LYS A 659 29.40 8.05 4.28
N LYS A 660 28.45 8.85 4.80
CA LYS A 660 28.63 9.63 6.05
C LYS A 660 28.82 8.75 7.27
N ILE A 661 28.24 7.54 7.30
CA ILE A 661 28.38 6.60 8.44
C ILE A 661 29.52 5.60 8.27
N LEU A 662 30.31 5.67 7.20
CA LEU A 662 31.53 4.89 7.06
C LEU A 662 32.70 5.60 7.74
N ARG A 663 33.54 4.83 8.42
CA ARG A 663 34.87 5.28 8.89
C ARG A 663 35.82 5.44 7.71
N PRO A 664 36.88 6.29 7.83
CA PRO A 664 37.93 6.29 6.85
C PRO A 664 38.52 4.88 6.66
N GLY A 665 38.54 4.39 5.40
CA GLY A 665 38.94 3.02 5.06
C GLY A 665 37.87 1.96 5.36
N GLY A 666 36.63 2.35 5.72
CA GLY A 666 35.48 1.46 5.81
C GLY A 666 34.84 1.23 4.45
N PHE A 667 34.05 0.15 4.34
CA PHE A 667 33.41 -0.24 3.08
C PHE A 667 31.92 -0.50 3.22
N TYR A 668 31.21 -0.18 2.16
CA TYR A 668 29.82 -0.55 1.92
C TYR A 668 29.77 -1.78 1.02
N TYR A 669 29.04 -2.80 1.46
CA TYR A 669 28.84 -4.07 0.77
C TYR A 669 27.38 -4.19 0.34
N HIS A 670 27.14 -4.26 -0.97
CA HIS A 670 25.82 -4.31 -1.57
C HIS A 670 25.71 -5.52 -2.50
N ILE A 671 24.59 -6.25 -2.42
CA ILE A 671 24.27 -7.29 -3.40
C ILE A 671 23.45 -6.72 -4.55
N ASN A 672 23.98 -6.88 -5.75
CA ASN A 672 23.33 -6.48 -6.99
C ASN A 672 22.94 -7.72 -7.81
N ASN A 673 21.79 -8.30 -7.52
CA ASN A 673 21.31 -9.56 -8.11
C ASN A 673 20.44 -9.38 -9.36
N PHE A 674 20.01 -8.16 -9.70
CA PHE A 674 19.03 -7.92 -10.74
C PHE A 674 19.68 -7.34 -12.00
N ASN A 675 19.67 -8.10 -13.09
CA ASN A 675 20.37 -7.76 -14.33
C ASN A 675 19.89 -6.45 -14.99
N GLN A 676 18.61 -6.15 -14.88
CA GLN A 676 17.99 -4.99 -15.56
C GLN A 676 18.41 -3.63 -14.97
N GLU A 677 18.71 -3.56 -13.67
CA GLU A 677 19.04 -2.30 -12.98
C GLU A 677 20.49 -2.23 -12.53
N LYS A 678 21.24 -3.30 -12.75
CA LYS A 678 22.61 -3.45 -12.28
C LYS A 678 23.49 -2.25 -12.63
N ASN A 679 23.48 -1.86 -13.88
CA ASN A 679 24.32 -0.77 -14.37
C ASN A 679 23.87 0.60 -13.85
N GLN A 680 22.54 0.79 -13.67
CA GLN A 680 21.99 2.03 -13.12
C GLN A 680 22.34 2.20 -11.64
N ILE A 681 22.30 1.12 -10.85
CA ILE A 681 22.74 1.13 -9.44
C ILE A 681 24.23 1.38 -9.36
N LEU A 682 25.05 0.70 -10.18
CA LEU A 682 26.50 0.92 -10.25
C LEU A 682 26.83 2.36 -10.64
N TYR A 683 26.13 2.92 -11.62
CA TYR A 683 26.29 4.32 -12.01
C TYR A 683 25.95 5.28 -10.87
N THR A 684 24.84 5.05 -10.15
CA THR A 684 24.43 5.88 -9.01
C THR A 684 25.46 5.80 -7.86
N LEU A 685 25.98 4.58 -7.57
CA LEU A 685 27.05 4.40 -6.59
C LEU A 685 28.34 5.12 -6.99
N SER A 686 28.68 5.16 -8.29
CA SER A 686 29.89 5.83 -8.79
C SER A 686 29.82 7.35 -8.65
N MET A 687 28.63 7.94 -8.51
CA MET A 687 28.48 9.35 -8.20
C MET A 687 28.82 9.69 -6.74
N VAL A 688 28.79 8.69 -5.84
CA VAL A 688 29.02 8.87 -4.41
C VAL A 688 30.38 8.36 -3.96
N PHE A 689 30.76 7.17 -4.44
CA PHE A 689 32.00 6.49 -4.01
C PHE A 689 33.09 6.55 -5.09
N PRO A 690 34.29 6.98 -4.75
CA PRO A 690 35.41 7.06 -5.72
C PRO A 690 35.93 5.69 -6.13
N TYR A 691 35.78 4.66 -5.28
CA TYR A 691 36.24 3.31 -5.59
C TYR A 691 35.06 2.32 -5.49
N ILE A 692 34.79 1.65 -6.60
CA ILE A 692 33.81 0.57 -6.70
C ILE A 692 34.52 -0.67 -7.24
N SER A 693 34.28 -1.78 -6.57
CA SER A 693 34.74 -3.09 -6.99
C SER A 693 33.56 -4.05 -7.02
N VAL A 694 33.49 -4.90 -8.04
CA VAL A 694 32.46 -5.94 -8.15
C VAL A 694 33.15 -7.29 -8.04
N HIS A 695 32.75 -8.09 -7.06
CA HIS A 695 33.27 -9.42 -6.87
C HIS A 695 32.26 -10.45 -7.43
N ASN A 696 32.74 -11.34 -8.30
CA ASN A 696 31.92 -12.36 -8.99
C ASN A 696 30.67 -11.82 -9.69
N GLY A 697 30.74 -10.59 -10.20
CA GLY A 697 29.64 -9.98 -10.92
C GLY A 697 28.38 -9.68 -10.09
N MET A 698 28.41 -9.95 -8.76
CA MET A 698 27.22 -9.90 -7.90
C MET A 698 27.41 -8.99 -6.69
N MET A 699 28.54 -9.06 -5.99
CA MET A 699 28.81 -8.25 -4.79
C MET A 699 29.49 -6.95 -5.18
N VAL A 700 28.87 -5.83 -4.86
CA VAL A 700 29.42 -4.49 -5.03
C VAL A 700 30.05 -4.03 -3.72
N ILE A 701 31.30 -3.58 -3.78
CA ILE A 701 32.07 -3.10 -2.64
C ILE A 701 32.48 -1.66 -2.94
N CYS A 702 32.03 -0.72 -2.13
CA CYS A 702 32.28 0.71 -2.31
C CYS A 702 33.02 1.29 -1.12
N GLY A 703 33.93 2.21 -1.38
CA GLY A 703 34.70 2.89 -0.32
C GLY A 703 35.42 4.14 -0.81
N ASP A 704 36.10 4.82 0.11
CA ASP A 704 36.99 5.95 -0.20
C ASP A 704 38.42 5.49 -0.62
N THR A 705 38.71 4.21 -0.45
CA THR A 705 39.95 3.56 -0.86
C THR A 705 39.63 2.29 -1.66
N PRO A 706 40.56 1.82 -2.50
CA PRO A 706 40.40 0.57 -3.22
C PRO A 706 40.25 -0.61 -2.25
N TYR A 707 39.29 -1.52 -2.53
CA TYR A 707 39.16 -2.74 -1.75
C TYR A 707 40.30 -3.70 -2.06
N SER A 708 41.21 -3.85 -1.10
CA SER A 708 42.44 -4.69 -1.21
C SER A 708 42.65 -5.39 0.14
N PRO A 709 41.96 -6.52 0.39
CA PRO A 709 42.15 -7.25 1.63
C PRO A 709 43.52 -7.90 1.68
N PRO A 710 44.17 -8.00 2.89
CA PRO A 710 45.43 -8.67 3.06
C PRO A 710 45.38 -10.16 2.69
N GLU A 711 46.40 -10.68 2.00
CA GLU A 711 46.49 -12.08 1.58
C GLU A 711 46.29 -13.04 2.75
N SER A 712 47.01 -12.81 3.87
CA SER A 712 46.92 -13.58 5.08
C SER A 712 45.47 -13.69 5.61
N GLN A 713 44.67 -12.64 5.47
CA GLN A 713 43.28 -12.63 5.93
C GLN A 713 42.36 -13.37 4.93
N VAL A 714 42.62 -13.22 3.64
CA VAL A 714 41.85 -13.93 2.59
C VAL A 714 42.06 -15.45 2.75
N VAL A 715 43.32 -15.90 2.81
CA VAL A 715 43.68 -17.31 2.98
C VAL A 715 43.10 -17.87 4.29
N LYS A 716 43.27 -17.16 5.42
CA LYS A 716 42.75 -17.54 6.73
C LYS A 716 41.23 -17.76 6.72
N ILE A 717 40.49 -16.97 5.97
CA ILE A 717 39.02 -17.07 5.92
C ILE A 717 38.60 -18.15 4.95
N LEU A 718 39.19 -18.20 3.77
CA LEU A 718 38.82 -19.18 2.73
C LEU A 718 39.27 -20.61 3.03
N SER A 719 40.33 -20.80 3.79
CA SER A 719 40.81 -22.12 4.23
C SER A 719 39.85 -22.85 5.19
N LYS A 720 38.81 -22.18 5.71
CA LYS A 720 37.81 -22.80 6.58
C LYS A 720 36.90 -23.72 5.78
N LYS A 721 37.09 -25.08 5.92
CA LYS A 721 36.32 -26.10 5.23
C LYS A 721 34.79 -25.88 5.26
N ASN A 722 34.27 -25.46 6.41
CA ASN A 722 32.83 -25.19 6.58
C ASN A 722 32.32 -23.99 5.74
N LEU A 723 33.17 -23.04 5.41
CA LEU A 723 32.81 -21.86 4.61
C LEU A 723 32.68 -22.25 3.15
N LEU A 724 33.66 -22.94 2.60
CA LEU A 724 33.67 -23.42 1.22
C LEU A 724 32.53 -24.40 0.95
N ALA A 725 32.22 -25.28 1.93
CA ALA A 725 31.07 -26.16 1.82
C ALA A 725 29.71 -25.45 1.75
N ARG A 726 29.60 -24.23 2.33
CA ARG A 726 28.35 -23.44 2.34
C ARG A 726 28.13 -22.59 1.11
N ALA A 727 29.19 -22.20 0.41
CA ALA A 727 29.13 -21.34 -0.76
C ALA A 727 30.24 -21.65 -1.78
N PRO A 728 30.33 -22.92 -2.27
CA PRO A 728 31.47 -23.38 -3.05
C PRO A 728 31.67 -22.57 -4.34
N ASN A 729 30.57 -22.29 -5.04
CA ASN A 729 30.64 -21.66 -6.37
C ASN A 729 30.80 -20.12 -6.33
N LEU A 730 30.66 -19.50 -5.15
CA LEU A 730 30.72 -18.04 -5.00
C LEU A 730 32.12 -17.54 -4.66
N PHE A 731 32.94 -18.37 -4.03
CA PHE A 731 34.26 -17.98 -3.62
C PHE A 731 35.36 -18.54 -4.50
N ILE A 732 35.43 -19.85 -4.60
CA ILE A 732 36.54 -20.55 -5.24
C ILE A 732 36.06 -21.92 -5.74
N PRO A 733 36.37 -22.36 -6.97
CA PRO A 733 36.14 -23.71 -7.40
C PRO A 733 36.83 -24.72 -6.49
N ASN A 734 36.20 -25.87 -6.26
CA ASN A 734 36.73 -26.92 -5.37
C ASN A 734 38.07 -27.53 -5.82
N THR A 735 38.54 -27.17 -7.03
CA THR A 735 39.81 -27.63 -7.63
C THR A 735 40.99 -26.76 -7.24
N ILE A 736 40.82 -25.61 -6.60
CA ILE A 736 41.87 -24.66 -6.31
C ILE A 736 42.50 -24.96 -4.95
N GLN A 737 43.84 -24.98 -4.90
CA GLN A 737 44.63 -25.22 -3.68
C GLN A 737 44.69 -23.93 -2.80
N PRO A 738 44.96 -24.06 -1.49
CA PRO A 738 44.98 -22.91 -0.57
C PRO A 738 45.96 -21.79 -0.93
N ASP A 739 47.09 -22.10 -1.52
CA ASP A 739 48.10 -21.16 -2.01
C ASP A 739 47.64 -20.34 -3.22
N GLU A 740 46.70 -20.88 -3.99
CA GLU A 740 46.07 -20.22 -5.12
C GLU A 740 44.86 -19.35 -4.75
N PHE A 741 44.37 -19.43 -3.50
CA PHE A 741 43.16 -18.72 -3.08
C PHE A 741 43.26 -17.21 -3.27
N TYR A 742 44.36 -16.61 -2.94
CA TYR A 742 44.53 -15.16 -3.07
C TYR A 742 44.68 -14.70 -4.52
N PRO A 743 45.49 -15.29 -5.35
CA PRO A 743 45.56 -14.98 -6.76
C PRO A 743 44.24 -15.12 -7.48
N PHE A 744 43.48 -16.21 -7.20
CA PHE A 744 42.18 -16.44 -7.77
C PHE A 744 41.18 -15.38 -7.27
N PHE A 745 41.10 -15.14 -5.97
CA PHE A 745 40.23 -14.15 -5.37
C PHE A 745 40.48 -12.77 -5.99
N LYS A 746 41.70 -12.37 -6.17
CA LYS A 746 42.09 -11.09 -6.80
C LYS A 746 41.57 -10.98 -8.23
N LYS A 747 41.60 -12.05 -9.02
CA LYS A 747 41.10 -12.09 -10.39
C LYS A 747 39.55 -11.92 -10.46
N THR A 748 38.84 -12.33 -9.42
CA THR A 748 37.36 -12.20 -9.37
C THR A 748 36.90 -10.79 -8.99
N ILE A 749 37.82 -9.89 -8.61
CA ILE A 749 37.51 -8.50 -8.27
C ILE A 749 37.69 -7.63 -9.51
N VAL A 750 36.62 -7.08 -10.03
CA VAL A 750 36.63 -6.15 -11.15
C VAL A 750 36.41 -4.74 -10.61
N LYS A 751 37.35 -3.84 -10.92
CA LYS A 751 37.20 -2.40 -10.62
C LYS A 751 36.26 -1.80 -11.68
N ILE A 752 35.31 -1.00 -11.23
CA ILE A 752 34.36 -0.31 -12.11
C ILE A 752 34.78 1.14 -12.27
N ASN A 753 34.96 1.55 -13.54
CA ASN A 753 35.20 2.94 -13.90
C ASN A 753 33.85 3.55 -14.36
N GLN A 754 33.52 4.74 -13.87
CA GLN A 754 32.31 5.46 -14.26
C GLN A 754 32.20 5.68 -15.78
N LYS A 755 33.32 5.88 -16.46
CA LYS A 755 33.33 6.05 -17.92
C LYS A 755 32.85 4.82 -18.69
N GLU A 756 33.07 3.62 -18.14
CA GLU A 756 32.64 2.35 -18.74
C GLU A 756 31.14 2.11 -18.63
N LEU A 757 30.47 2.78 -17.69
CA LEU A 757 29.04 2.64 -17.47
C LEU A 757 28.19 3.52 -18.42
N GLY A 758 28.82 4.47 -19.15
CA GLY A 758 28.12 5.44 -19.98
C GLY A 758 27.27 6.43 -19.16
N GLN A 759 26.52 7.28 -19.84
CA GLN A 759 25.59 8.19 -19.17
C GLN A 759 24.28 7.46 -18.89
N MET A 760 23.97 7.25 -17.61
CA MET A 760 22.72 6.65 -17.15
C MET A 760 21.97 7.62 -16.24
N ARG A 761 20.69 7.38 -16.07
CA ARG A 761 19.87 8.14 -15.12
C ARG A 761 20.25 7.76 -13.69
N VAL A 762 20.53 8.75 -12.87
CA VAL A 762 20.79 8.56 -11.43
C VAL A 762 19.48 8.18 -10.73
N LEU A 763 19.53 7.19 -9.85
CA LEU A 763 18.41 6.82 -8.99
C LEU A 763 18.25 7.86 -7.88
N THR A 764 17.08 8.45 -7.79
CA THR A 764 16.73 9.44 -6.77
C THR A 764 15.45 9.04 -6.05
N ASP A 765 15.24 9.60 -4.87
CA ASP A 765 14.00 9.40 -4.10
C ASP A 765 12.75 9.86 -4.86
N GLU A 766 12.91 10.88 -5.68
CA GLU A 766 11.82 11.49 -6.46
C GLU A 766 11.36 10.60 -7.60
N ILE A 767 12.24 9.75 -8.11
CA ILE A 767 12.01 8.91 -9.28
C ILE A 767 12.34 7.47 -8.93
N PRO A 768 11.39 6.75 -8.29
CA PRO A 768 11.57 5.38 -7.86
C PRO A 768 11.45 4.38 -9.03
N SER A 769 12.31 4.52 -10.05
CA SER A 769 12.24 3.71 -11.28
C SER A 769 12.47 2.22 -11.03
N THR A 770 13.20 1.86 -9.97
CA THR A 770 13.41 0.47 -9.56
C THR A 770 12.16 -0.22 -9.02
N GLU A 771 11.21 0.56 -8.50
CA GLU A 771 9.95 0.04 -7.97
C GLU A 771 8.83 0.07 -8.99
N TYR A 772 8.85 1.07 -9.87
CA TYR A 772 7.88 1.27 -10.92
C TYR A 772 8.48 0.94 -12.29
N PHE A 773 8.76 -0.33 -12.48
CA PHE A 773 9.40 -0.90 -13.67
C PHE A 773 8.48 -0.99 -14.89
N ILE A 774 7.17 -0.95 -14.70
CA ILE A 774 6.21 -0.83 -15.80
C ILE A 774 6.19 0.64 -16.23
N SER A 775 7.20 1.09 -16.95
CA SER A 775 7.15 2.38 -17.63
C SER A 775 6.59 2.18 -19.03
N ILE A 776 5.77 3.12 -19.50
CA ILE A 776 5.30 3.11 -20.88
C ILE A 776 6.41 3.71 -21.76
N PRO A 777 7.27 2.90 -22.42
CA PRO A 777 8.44 3.39 -23.16
C PRO A 777 8.04 4.34 -24.31
N PHE A 778 6.84 4.15 -24.84
CA PHE A 778 6.28 4.95 -25.93
C PHE A 778 5.99 6.41 -25.51
N LEU A 779 5.48 6.63 -24.31
CA LEU A 779 5.26 7.98 -23.78
C LEU A 779 6.59 8.71 -23.50
N ILE A 780 7.61 7.97 -23.03
CA ILE A 780 8.92 8.53 -22.72
C ILE A 780 9.63 9.02 -24.02
N LYS A 781 9.55 8.25 -25.10
CA LYS A 781 10.19 8.61 -26.37
C LYS A 781 9.53 9.84 -26.99
N LYS A 782 8.20 9.98 -26.91
CA LYS A 782 7.48 11.16 -27.40
C LYS A 782 7.67 12.40 -26.53
N ILE A 783 7.71 12.26 -25.20
CA ILE A 783 7.95 13.38 -24.29
C ILE A 783 9.39 13.90 -24.44
N LYS A 784 10.39 13.00 -24.62
CA LYS A 784 11.76 13.42 -24.92
C LYS A 784 11.94 14.13 -26.25
N ILE A 785 11.09 13.85 -27.24
CA ILE A 785 11.11 14.53 -28.56
C ILE A 785 10.41 15.88 -28.47
N GLY A 786 9.44 16.06 -27.57
CA GLY A 786 8.71 17.33 -27.38
C GLY A 786 9.32 18.32 -26.41
N LEU A 787 10.39 17.91 -25.65
CA LEU A 787 11.12 18.75 -24.69
C LEU A 787 12.54 19.13 -25.16
N LYS A 788 12.88 18.81 -26.43
CA LYS A 788 13.99 19.40 -27.15
C LYS A 788 13.42 20.47 -28.08
#